data_2baac77923cd19f00cf4ccd0d57bd010
#
_entry.id   2baac77923cd19f00cf4ccd0d57bd010
#
_cell.length_a   1.000
_cell.length_b   1.000
_cell.length_c   1.000
_cell.angle_alpha   90.00
_cell.angle_beta   90.00
_cell.angle_gamma   90.00
#
_symmetry.space_group_name_H-M   'P 1'
#
loop_
_entity.id
_entity.type
_entity.pdbx_description
1 polymer ?
#
loop_
_entity_poly.entity_id
_entity_poly.type
_entity_poly.pdbx_seq_one_letter_code
_entity_poly.pdbx_strand_id
1 'polypeptide(L)'
;MSQLTTSRTRIQTQPIPPAILEEIETFEQEAKRMLSGEIVGDLFKPFRLQYGIYGQRQAGVQMVRIKIPFGGITANQLRRIAELSERYTTGVGHVTTRQDIQLHFAELKDVSTIMRGLAEVGLTTREACANTVRNVTGCHLAGVCQGEVFDITPYAKTVAYHLLRNPLNQSLPRKFKIAFSGCRHDCALTPIHDIGLLAAKSVDGTLGFRMVAGGGLGSAPRIAQVLRDFTPIDELIPSIEAVIKVFDQLGNRKNRNKARMKFVIEKLGFAEFKRRWEEAYVAMGHARPNSQTITLLEHNDEPLPLIMPASNGTKPTATNGSFNGQGQETPFAMWKRTNVVSQKQAGYCTAVVKLFMGDVTASQMLHLADLADRYSNGNLRTTINQNMVIRWVPEPRLGELYQDLASQGLSDPGAELAEDIIACPGTDTCGLGITSSKGLARALAEVFPAGRVPQDLKDVSVKISGCHNSCAQHHIATIGLHGVGKRIGEHTAPFYELHLGGKVNGTAKIGQMTVKLPAKAVSAAITHLIDVYRRDRKSGEGLPAFIDRVGKNALKDELIPYTLVPAFADDPTFYYDWEADEAFVLEDLGPGECAGGALEMIENGILEADQELYQAKLLTDNHQYAVSVNKSYRAVLAAAKALLVTEGIEPSSDAETFTEFDRRIAQKGVVPATYRDLREQVGDLGPKDTGAEFARDKMSFAKGFVDACRAATDQMGKDLKLPAAKEQVPPAAAAMESKPGVTVPTAAPVYDLRGVACPLNYVKTKLKLEMMDAGERLEIWLDAGEPIKNVPMSLKNDGHVIHLQEALEPEAAHYRILVEKME
;
A
#
# COMPACT_ATOMS: atom_id res chain seq x y z
N MET A 1 28.63 35.59 -18.19
CA MET A 1 27.38 35.09 -18.79
C MET A 1 27.75 34.13 -19.90
N SER A 2 27.93 32.86 -19.56
CA SER A 2 28.24 31.80 -20.53
C SER A 2 26.93 31.08 -20.83
N GLN A 3 26.55 31.07 -22.10
CA GLN A 3 25.35 30.38 -22.59
C GLN A 3 25.56 28.87 -22.46
N LEU A 4 25.07 28.28 -21.38
CA LEU A 4 24.74 26.86 -21.30
C LEU A 4 23.38 26.68 -21.97
N THR A 5 23.34 26.69 -23.29
CA THR A 5 22.27 26.06 -24.06
C THR A 5 22.39 24.55 -23.89
N THR A 6 21.86 24.01 -22.80
CA THR A 6 21.59 22.59 -22.68
C THR A 6 20.59 22.22 -23.77
N SER A 7 21.05 21.48 -24.77
CA SER A 7 20.19 20.76 -25.70
C SER A 7 19.29 19.83 -24.85
N ARG A 8 18.08 20.29 -24.46
CA ARG A 8 17.11 19.43 -23.82
C ARG A 8 16.80 18.29 -24.79
N THR A 9 17.29 17.10 -24.50
CA THR A 9 17.00 15.91 -25.29
C THR A 9 15.48 15.79 -25.41
N ARG A 10 14.98 15.81 -26.66
CA ARG A 10 13.53 15.79 -26.93
C ARG A 10 12.94 14.47 -26.40
N ILE A 11 11.85 14.55 -25.65
CA ILE A 11 11.11 13.37 -25.20
C ILE A 11 10.57 12.63 -26.43
N GLN A 12 10.90 11.34 -26.51
CA GLN A 12 10.41 10.47 -27.58
C GLN A 12 9.05 9.90 -27.15
N THR A 13 8.01 10.15 -27.94
CA THR A 13 6.67 9.66 -27.69
C THR A 13 6.30 8.56 -28.69
N GLN A 14 5.40 7.66 -28.27
CA GLN A 14 4.80 6.62 -29.07
C GLN A 14 3.28 6.78 -29.10
N PRO A 15 2.59 6.29 -30.13
CA PRO A 15 1.13 6.27 -30.14
C PRO A 15 0.57 5.52 -28.93
N ILE A 16 -0.44 6.09 -28.28
CA ILE A 16 -1.14 5.42 -27.19
C ILE A 16 -2.02 4.30 -27.79
N PRO A 17 -1.89 3.05 -27.29
CA PRO A 17 -2.77 1.97 -27.75
C PRO A 17 -4.25 2.33 -27.54
N PRO A 18 -5.17 1.99 -28.49
CA PRO A 18 -6.58 2.39 -28.45
C PRO A 18 -7.26 2.03 -27.11
N ALA A 19 -7.03 0.84 -26.58
CA ALA A 19 -7.62 0.39 -25.32
C ALA A 19 -7.16 1.24 -24.10
N ILE A 20 -5.92 1.72 -24.12
CA ILE A 20 -5.40 2.61 -23.07
C ILE A 20 -5.98 4.02 -23.24
N LEU A 21 -6.15 4.48 -24.48
CA LEU A 21 -6.77 5.77 -24.76
C LEU A 21 -8.22 5.79 -24.28
N GLU A 22 -9.01 4.77 -24.60
CA GLU A 22 -10.39 4.59 -24.14
C GLU A 22 -10.49 4.57 -22.60
N GLU A 23 -9.55 3.89 -21.94
CA GLU A 23 -9.46 3.85 -20.47
C GLU A 23 -9.23 5.26 -19.88
N ILE A 24 -8.36 6.07 -20.51
CA ILE A 24 -8.10 7.44 -20.08
C ILE A 24 -9.32 8.36 -20.36
N GLU A 25 -9.97 8.20 -21.49
CA GLU A 25 -11.18 8.94 -21.85
C GLU A 25 -12.34 8.64 -20.89
N THR A 26 -12.48 7.36 -20.50
CA THR A 26 -13.44 6.96 -19.45
C THR A 26 -13.15 7.66 -18.12
N PHE A 27 -11.88 7.69 -17.71
CA PHE A 27 -11.49 8.42 -16.50
C PHE A 27 -11.79 9.92 -16.62
N GLU A 28 -11.51 10.53 -17.76
CA GLU A 28 -11.78 11.96 -18.00
C GLU A 28 -13.28 12.29 -17.92
N GLN A 29 -14.14 11.45 -18.48
CA GLN A 29 -15.59 11.58 -18.41
C GLN A 29 -16.09 11.52 -16.95
N GLU A 30 -15.69 10.51 -16.20
CA GLU A 30 -16.08 10.35 -14.79
C GLU A 30 -15.52 11.47 -13.91
N ALA A 31 -14.31 11.96 -14.19
CA ALA A 31 -13.75 13.11 -13.50
C ALA A 31 -14.55 14.40 -13.78
N LYS A 32 -15.02 14.60 -15.01
CA LYS A 32 -15.93 15.73 -15.37
C LYS A 32 -17.26 15.64 -14.64
N ARG A 33 -17.88 14.45 -14.57
CA ARG A 33 -19.11 14.20 -13.81
C ARG A 33 -18.94 14.49 -12.32
N MET A 34 -17.78 14.14 -11.76
CA MET A 34 -17.44 14.48 -10.37
C MET A 34 -17.29 16.00 -10.17
N LEU A 35 -16.59 16.69 -11.08
CA LEU A 35 -16.36 18.13 -11.01
C LEU A 35 -17.63 18.95 -11.22
N SER A 36 -18.58 18.46 -12.04
CA SER A 36 -19.90 19.09 -12.23
C SER A 36 -20.89 18.83 -11.07
N GLY A 37 -20.53 17.95 -10.12
CA GLY A 37 -21.41 17.56 -9.02
C GLY A 37 -22.50 16.53 -9.40
N GLU A 38 -22.44 15.96 -10.61
CA GLU A 38 -23.36 14.91 -11.06
C GLU A 38 -23.15 13.61 -10.25
N ILE A 39 -21.93 13.30 -9.87
CA ILE A 39 -21.60 12.18 -8.97
C ILE A 39 -20.91 12.69 -7.69
N VAL A 40 -21.19 12.04 -6.58
CA VAL A 40 -20.57 12.38 -5.29
C VAL A 40 -19.17 11.77 -5.17
N GLY A 41 -18.30 12.43 -4.39
CA GLY A 41 -16.90 12.05 -4.24
C GLY A 41 -16.68 10.62 -3.76
N ASP A 42 -17.55 10.11 -2.89
CA ASP A 42 -17.46 8.74 -2.38
C ASP A 42 -17.78 7.69 -3.45
N LEU A 43 -18.67 7.97 -4.41
CA LEU A 43 -18.92 7.11 -5.58
C LEU A 43 -17.75 7.15 -6.58
N PHE A 44 -17.13 8.29 -6.78
CA PHE A 44 -15.97 8.42 -7.66
C PHE A 44 -14.69 7.79 -7.07
N LYS A 45 -14.58 7.69 -5.74
CA LYS A 45 -13.38 7.22 -5.03
C LYS A 45 -12.89 5.83 -5.43
N PRO A 46 -13.70 4.73 -5.44
CA PRO A 46 -13.24 3.41 -5.83
C PRO A 46 -12.80 3.37 -7.29
N PHE A 47 -13.52 4.06 -8.17
CA PHE A 47 -13.18 4.18 -9.58
C PHE A 47 -11.80 4.81 -9.76
N ARG A 48 -11.55 6.03 -9.22
CA ARG A 48 -10.24 6.69 -9.37
C ARG A 48 -9.09 5.94 -8.72
N LEU A 49 -9.36 5.19 -7.64
CA LEU A 49 -8.34 4.36 -6.99
C LEU A 49 -7.81 3.26 -7.92
N GLN A 50 -8.64 2.65 -8.77
CA GLN A 50 -8.19 1.67 -9.76
C GLN A 50 -7.25 2.28 -10.80
N TYR A 51 -7.40 3.57 -11.07
CA TYR A 51 -6.52 4.33 -11.97
C TYR A 51 -5.26 4.86 -11.28
N GLY A 52 -5.01 4.51 -10.03
CA GLY A 52 -3.79 4.93 -9.32
C GLY A 52 -3.86 6.34 -8.72
N ILE A 53 -5.06 6.90 -8.61
CA ILE A 53 -5.30 8.27 -8.16
C ILE A 53 -5.85 8.26 -6.73
N TYR A 54 -5.18 8.95 -5.81
CA TYR A 54 -5.59 9.11 -4.42
C TYR A 54 -6.00 10.56 -4.14
N GLY A 55 -7.08 10.78 -3.38
CA GLY A 55 -7.30 12.06 -2.70
C GLY A 55 -6.26 12.27 -1.61
N GLN A 56 -5.86 13.49 -1.43
CA GLN A 56 -4.93 13.89 -0.37
C GLN A 56 -5.66 14.39 0.88
N ARG A 57 -4.88 14.72 1.93
CA ARG A 57 -5.38 15.42 3.11
C ARG A 57 -5.94 16.79 2.72
N GLN A 58 -5.26 17.48 1.81
CA GLN A 58 -5.70 18.74 1.24
C GLN A 58 -6.87 18.51 0.27
N ALA A 59 -7.95 19.26 0.46
CA ALA A 59 -9.12 19.18 -0.38
C ALA A 59 -8.84 19.63 -1.83
N GLY A 60 -9.49 19.00 -2.80
CA GLY A 60 -9.43 19.39 -4.21
C GLY A 60 -8.23 18.84 -5.00
N VAL A 61 -7.19 18.33 -4.33
CA VAL A 61 -5.99 17.83 -5.00
C VAL A 61 -5.81 16.32 -4.83
N GLN A 62 -5.09 15.72 -5.78
CA GLN A 62 -4.89 14.30 -5.90
C GLN A 62 -3.39 13.95 -5.87
N MET A 63 -3.09 12.74 -5.42
CA MET A 63 -1.80 12.10 -5.63
C MET A 63 -1.92 11.13 -6.80
N VAL A 64 -1.07 11.31 -7.81
CA VAL A 64 -0.94 10.42 -8.96
C VAL A 64 0.22 9.45 -8.71
N ARG A 65 -0.07 8.13 -8.67
CA ARG A 65 0.96 7.10 -8.49
C ARG A 65 1.29 6.42 -9.80
N ILE A 66 2.52 6.54 -10.22
CA ILE A 66 3.05 5.97 -11.47
C ILE A 66 3.63 4.59 -11.16
N LYS A 67 3.11 3.56 -11.83
CA LYS A 67 3.54 2.16 -11.65
C LYS A 67 4.84 1.93 -12.41
N ILE A 68 5.88 1.51 -11.70
CA ILE A 68 7.22 1.25 -12.26
C ILE A 68 7.61 -0.18 -11.90
N PRO A 69 7.27 -1.18 -12.73
CA PRO A 69 7.55 -2.59 -12.48
C PRO A 69 9.04 -2.83 -12.20
N PHE A 70 9.35 -3.62 -11.17
CA PHE A 70 10.71 -3.93 -10.69
C PHE A 70 11.61 -2.70 -10.49
N GLY A 71 11.04 -1.51 -10.44
CA GLY A 71 11.76 -0.24 -10.33
C GLY A 71 12.45 0.22 -11.63
N GLY A 72 12.27 -0.48 -12.75
CA GLY A 72 12.93 -0.18 -14.01
C GLY A 72 12.32 1.04 -14.72
N ILE A 73 13.12 2.09 -14.93
CA ILE A 73 12.70 3.34 -15.59
C ILE A 73 13.76 3.80 -16.58
N THR A 74 13.33 4.29 -17.75
CA THR A 74 14.24 4.85 -18.75
C THR A 74 14.43 6.35 -18.56
N ALA A 75 15.53 6.88 -19.07
CA ALA A 75 15.82 8.33 -19.11
C ALA A 75 14.66 9.11 -19.77
N ASN A 76 14.12 8.59 -20.87
CA ASN A 76 12.98 9.18 -21.57
C ASN A 76 11.71 9.25 -20.70
N GLN A 77 11.43 8.18 -19.97
CA GLN A 77 10.31 8.10 -19.03
C GLN A 77 10.49 9.08 -17.85
N LEU A 78 11.72 9.16 -17.31
CA LEU A 78 12.00 10.06 -16.20
C LEU A 78 11.90 11.54 -16.62
N ARG A 79 12.33 11.90 -17.85
CA ARG A 79 12.11 13.25 -18.42
C ARG A 79 10.63 13.59 -18.53
N ARG A 80 9.81 12.63 -18.96
CA ARG A 80 8.37 12.85 -19.05
C ARG A 80 7.75 13.04 -17.67
N ILE A 81 8.14 12.28 -16.67
CA ILE A 81 7.67 12.46 -15.29
C ILE A 81 8.08 13.85 -14.78
N ALA A 82 9.31 14.27 -15.02
CA ALA A 82 9.80 15.60 -14.63
C ALA A 82 8.97 16.73 -15.27
N GLU A 83 8.72 16.67 -16.59
CA GLU A 83 7.89 17.64 -17.30
C GLU A 83 6.47 17.72 -16.71
N LEU A 84 5.82 16.58 -16.51
CA LEU A 84 4.46 16.52 -15.97
C LEU A 84 4.41 17.01 -14.52
N SER A 85 5.43 16.68 -13.72
CA SER A 85 5.56 17.16 -12.35
C SER A 85 5.67 18.68 -12.27
N GLU A 86 6.50 19.28 -13.11
CA GLU A 86 6.71 20.73 -13.14
C GLU A 86 5.46 21.48 -13.61
N ARG A 87 4.71 20.92 -14.59
CA ARG A 87 3.55 21.60 -15.19
C ARG A 87 2.24 21.46 -14.41
N TYR A 88 2.03 20.32 -13.73
CA TYR A 88 0.72 19.97 -13.19
C TYR A 88 0.74 19.64 -11.69
N THR A 89 1.92 19.73 -11.05
CA THR A 89 2.06 19.46 -9.61
C THR A 89 3.08 20.40 -8.96
N THR A 90 3.72 20.00 -7.88
CA THR A 90 4.69 20.83 -7.15
C THR A 90 6.09 20.82 -7.75
N GLY A 91 6.34 20.14 -8.85
CA GLY A 91 7.68 19.95 -9.39
C GLY A 91 8.54 18.95 -8.60
N VAL A 92 7.92 18.16 -7.71
CA VAL A 92 8.62 17.15 -6.90
C VAL A 92 7.98 15.79 -7.12
N GLY A 93 8.79 14.77 -7.44
CA GLY A 93 8.42 13.36 -7.43
C GLY A 93 8.83 12.71 -6.11
N HIS A 94 8.04 11.75 -5.61
CA HIS A 94 8.36 10.97 -4.43
C HIS A 94 8.53 9.49 -4.78
N VAL A 95 9.75 8.98 -4.65
CA VAL A 95 10.07 7.54 -4.81
C VAL A 95 9.57 6.78 -3.59
N THR A 96 8.81 5.73 -3.81
CA THR A 96 8.15 4.99 -2.73
C THR A 96 8.86 3.69 -2.37
N THR A 97 8.58 3.14 -1.19
CA THR A 97 9.00 1.78 -0.78
C THR A 97 8.39 0.65 -1.63
N ARG A 98 7.60 0.97 -2.68
CA ARG A 98 7.11 0.05 -3.71
C ARG A 98 7.74 0.28 -5.07
N GLN A 99 8.82 1.05 -5.13
CA GLN A 99 9.52 1.41 -6.36
C GLN A 99 8.66 2.23 -7.35
N ASP A 100 7.51 2.74 -6.91
CA ASP A 100 6.67 3.67 -7.66
C ASP A 100 7.18 5.11 -7.51
N ILE A 101 6.79 6.00 -8.42
CA ILE A 101 6.93 7.46 -8.26
C ILE A 101 5.55 8.06 -8.04
N GLN A 102 5.42 8.95 -7.07
CA GLN A 102 4.19 9.70 -6.79
C GLN A 102 4.38 11.17 -7.14
N LEU A 103 3.37 11.73 -7.79
CA LEU A 103 3.23 13.17 -7.98
C LEU A 103 2.08 13.65 -7.10
N HIS A 104 2.36 14.62 -6.25
CA HIS A 104 1.41 15.17 -5.28
C HIS A 104 0.85 16.51 -5.74
N PHE A 105 -0.32 16.90 -5.23
CA PHE A 105 -1.02 18.15 -5.50
C PHE A 105 -1.51 18.33 -6.96
N ALA A 106 -1.77 17.23 -7.68
CA ALA A 106 -2.41 17.30 -8.99
C ALA A 106 -3.88 17.73 -8.86
N GLU A 107 -4.35 18.70 -9.62
CA GLU A 107 -5.76 19.01 -9.70
C GLU A 107 -6.51 17.93 -10.49
N LEU A 108 -7.71 17.55 -10.06
CA LEU A 108 -8.47 16.47 -10.71
C LEU A 108 -8.69 16.69 -12.21
N LYS A 109 -8.89 17.96 -12.63
CA LYS A 109 -9.07 18.34 -14.04
C LYS A 109 -7.86 18.03 -14.93
N ASP A 110 -6.64 17.97 -14.35
CA ASP A 110 -5.38 17.77 -15.08
C ASP A 110 -4.93 16.29 -15.08
N VAL A 111 -5.55 15.44 -14.26
CA VAL A 111 -5.12 14.04 -14.09
C VAL A 111 -5.16 13.26 -15.40
N SER A 112 -6.20 13.42 -16.23
CA SER A 112 -6.29 12.74 -17.55
C SER A 112 -5.17 13.18 -18.50
N THR A 113 -4.75 14.44 -18.44
CA THR A 113 -3.61 14.97 -19.22
C THR A 113 -2.29 14.36 -18.73
N ILE A 114 -2.11 14.22 -17.41
CA ILE A 114 -0.95 13.52 -16.84
C ILE A 114 -0.94 12.07 -17.31
N MET A 115 -2.07 11.36 -17.26
CA MET A 115 -2.19 9.97 -17.70
C MET A 115 -1.84 9.79 -19.19
N ARG A 116 -2.30 10.70 -20.08
CA ARG A 116 -1.95 10.70 -21.51
C ARG A 116 -0.45 10.87 -21.71
N GLY A 117 0.15 11.87 -21.06
CA GLY A 117 1.59 12.12 -21.16
C GLY A 117 2.42 10.93 -20.67
N LEU A 118 2.01 10.23 -19.62
CA LEU A 118 2.65 9.00 -19.15
C LEU A 118 2.48 7.84 -20.15
N ALA A 119 1.29 7.67 -20.72
CA ALA A 119 1.01 6.61 -21.70
C ALA A 119 1.83 6.78 -22.99
N GLU A 120 2.11 8.01 -23.45
CA GLU A 120 2.96 8.31 -24.59
C GLU A 120 4.40 7.81 -24.45
N VAL A 121 4.86 7.53 -23.23
CA VAL A 121 6.18 6.95 -22.96
C VAL A 121 6.08 5.52 -22.37
N GLY A 122 4.93 4.88 -22.49
CA GLY A 122 4.70 3.49 -22.04
C GLY A 122 4.58 3.33 -20.53
N LEU A 123 4.29 4.40 -19.78
CA LEU A 123 4.01 4.35 -18.34
C LEU A 123 2.50 4.31 -18.09
N THR A 124 2.12 3.82 -16.90
CA THR A 124 0.71 3.76 -16.47
C THR A 124 0.58 4.03 -14.98
N THR A 125 -0.58 4.52 -14.59
CA THR A 125 -1.00 4.65 -13.19
C THR A 125 -1.96 3.52 -12.78
N ARG A 126 -2.44 2.73 -13.75
CA ARG A 126 -3.44 1.67 -13.54
C ARG A 126 -3.00 0.67 -12.48
N GLU A 127 -3.90 0.38 -11.53
CA GLU A 127 -3.67 -0.59 -10.42
C GLU A 127 -2.48 -0.25 -9.49
N ALA A 128 -1.90 0.94 -9.59
CA ALA A 128 -0.93 1.38 -8.58
C ALA A 128 -1.58 1.58 -7.19
N CYS A 129 -2.91 1.63 -7.16
CA CYS A 129 -3.77 1.77 -5.98
C CYS A 129 -4.84 0.67 -5.92
N ALA A 130 -5.90 0.84 -5.14
CA ALA A 130 -7.07 -0.06 -5.00
C ALA A 130 -6.80 -1.46 -4.44
N ASN A 131 -7.79 -2.33 -4.55
CA ASN A 131 -7.78 -3.73 -4.10
C ASN A 131 -7.35 -4.66 -5.26
N THR A 132 -6.17 -4.42 -5.77
CA THR A 132 -5.59 -5.10 -6.95
C THR A 132 -4.20 -5.61 -6.62
N VAL A 133 -3.57 -6.32 -7.56
CA VAL A 133 -2.13 -6.58 -7.51
C VAL A 133 -1.39 -5.26 -7.75
N ARG A 134 -0.67 -4.82 -6.71
CA ARG A 134 0.11 -3.59 -6.74
C ARG A 134 1.36 -3.75 -7.60
N ASN A 135 2.17 -2.72 -7.74
CA ASN A 135 3.44 -2.84 -8.45
C ASN A 135 4.21 -4.09 -8.00
N VAL A 136 4.73 -4.85 -8.95
CA VAL A 136 5.65 -5.96 -8.68
C VAL A 136 7.03 -5.39 -8.44
N THR A 137 7.56 -5.56 -7.23
CA THR A 137 8.89 -5.06 -6.88
C THR A 137 9.97 -6.09 -7.20
N GLY A 138 11.17 -5.60 -7.51
CA GLY A 138 12.33 -6.44 -7.78
C GLY A 138 13.60 -5.90 -7.12
N CYS A 139 14.60 -6.75 -6.93
CA CYS A 139 15.92 -6.31 -6.51
C CYS A 139 16.47 -5.28 -7.51
N HIS A 140 16.86 -4.11 -7.04
CA HIS A 140 17.39 -3.04 -7.88
C HIS A 140 18.78 -3.36 -8.48
N LEU A 141 19.49 -4.35 -7.92
CA LEU A 141 20.73 -4.88 -8.42
C LEU A 141 20.59 -6.12 -9.33
N ALA A 142 19.35 -6.54 -9.66
CA ALA A 142 19.13 -7.68 -10.53
C ALA A 142 19.79 -7.49 -11.90
N GLY A 143 20.49 -8.53 -12.40
CA GLY A 143 21.27 -8.49 -13.62
C GLY A 143 22.73 -8.04 -13.42
N VAL A 144 23.06 -7.39 -12.28
CA VAL A 144 24.42 -6.89 -12.02
C VAL A 144 24.99 -7.31 -10.66
N CYS A 145 24.19 -7.95 -9.80
CA CYS A 145 24.60 -8.38 -8.46
C CYS A 145 25.57 -9.55 -8.50
N GLN A 146 26.69 -9.47 -7.77
CA GLN A 146 27.67 -10.56 -7.69
C GLN A 146 27.11 -11.82 -7.04
N GLY A 147 26.15 -11.67 -6.12
CA GLY A 147 25.56 -12.79 -5.36
C GLY A 147 24.27 -13.35 -5.95
N GLU A 148 23.81 -12.90 -7.12
CA GLU A 148 22.56 -13.40 -7.70
C GLU A 148 22.68 -14.80 -8.31
N VAL A 149 21.63 -15.58 -8.18
CA VAL A 149 21.52 -16.91 -8.79
C VAL A 149 21.31 -16.80 -10.30
N PHE A 150 20.42 -15.87 -10.70
CA PHE A 150 20.18 -15.40 -12.06
C PHE A 150 19.43 -14.07 -12.04
N ASP A 151 19.40 -13.37 -13.18
CA ASP A 151 18.66 -12.10 -13.33
C ASP A 151 17.16 -12.33 -13.26
N ILE A 152 16.53 -11.77 -12.24
CA ILE A 152 15.06 -11.86 -12.03
C ILE A 152 14.27 -10.84 -12.85
N THR A 153 14.91 -9.90 -13.51
CA THR A 153 14.25 -8.77 -14.18
C THR A 153 13.24 -9.22 -15.24
N PRO A 154 13.54 -10.14 -16.18
CA PRO A 154 12.60 -10.59 -17.19
C PRO A 154 11.34 -11.23 -16.57
N TYR A 155 11.51 -11.96 -15.48
CA TYR A 155 10.41 -12.65 -14.78
C TYR A 155 9.51 -11.65 -14.03
N ALA A 156 10.09 -10.73 -13.29
CA ALA A 156 9.35 -9.69 -12.58
C ALA A 156 8.58 -8.79 -13.56
N LYS A 157 9.19 -8.43 -14.70
CA LYS A 157 8.56 -7.69 -15.80
C LYS A 157 7.38 -8.47 -16.36
N THR A 158 7.57 -9.72 -16.73
CA THR A 158 6.53 -10.57 -17.32
C THR A 158 5.35 -10.73 -16.37
N VAL A 159 5.57 -11.04 -15.10
CA VAL A 159 4.50 -11.16 -14.09
C VAL A 159 3.78 -9.83 -13.88
N ALA A 160 4.49 -8.71 -13.86
CA ALA A 160 3.88 -7.40 -13.67
C ALA A 160 2.90 -7.05 -14.81
N TYR A 161 3.30 -7.29 -16.07
CA TYR A 161 2.46 -7.01 -17.24
C TYR A 161 1.37 -8.05 -17.45
N HIS A 162 1.62 -9.32 -17.11
CA HIS A 162 0.59 -10.37 -17.15
C HIS A 162 -0.56 -10.10 -16.20
N LEU A 163 -0.27 -9.57 -15.02
CA LEU A 163 -1.27 -9.24 -14.01
C LEU A 163 -1.89 -7.85 -14.20
N LEU A 164 -1.29 -6.98 -15.02
CA LEU A 164 -1.86 -5.65 -15.30
C LEU A 164 -3.11 -5.80 -16.16
N ARG A 165 -4.24 -5.25 -15.71
CA ARG A 165 -5.57 -5.39 -16.31
C ARG A 165 -6.12 -6.81 -16.35
N ASN A 166 -5.46 -7.76 -15.67
CA ASN A 166 -5.95 -9.14 -15.62
C ASN A 166 -7.27 -9.19 -14.82
N PRO A 167 -8.35 -9.78 -15.39
CA PRO A 167 -9.66 -9.86 -14.72
C PRO A 167 -9.61 -10.54 -13.33
N LEU A 168 -8.67 -11.48 -13.12
CA LEU A 168 -8.51 -12.20 -11.85
C LEU A 168 -8.23 -11.27 -10.67
N ASN A 169 -7.67 -10.08 -10.91
CA ASN A 169 -7.19 -9.23 -9.82
C ASN A 169 -7.84 -7.84 -9.74
N GLN A 170 -8.93 -7.58 -10.48
CA GLN A 170 -9.53 -6.24 -10.52
C GLN A 170 -10.30 -5.88 -9.24
N SER A 171 -10.80 -6.88 -8.49
CA SER A 171 -11.56 -6.69 -7.26
C SER A 171 -11.19 -7.72 -6.20
N LEU A 172 -9.93 -7.70 -5.76
CA LEU A 172 -9.46 -8.54 -4.66
C LEU A 172 -10.04 -8.05 -3.31
N PRO A 173 -10.12 -8.91 -2.28
CA PRO A 173 -10.55 -8.49 -0.94
C PRO A 173 -9.72 -7.33 -0.39
N ARG A 174 -8.42 -7.26 -0.76
CA ARG A 174 -7.49 -6.20 -0.37
C ARG A 174 -6.29 -6.13 -1.31
N LYS A 175 -5.52 -5.01 -1.25
CA LYS A 175 -4.24 -4.87 -1.96
C LYS A 175 -3.37 -6.10 -1.83
N PHE A 176 -2.81 -6.56 -2.95
CA PHE A 176 -1.93 -7.72 -3.04
C PHE A 176 -0.54 -7.31 -3.53
N LYS A 177 0.52 -7.83 -2.93
CA LYS A 177 1.89 -7.41 -3.17
C LYS A 177 2.78 -8.59 -3.53
N ILE A 178 3.57 -8.44 -4.60
CA ILE A 178 4.53 -9.45 -5.07
C ILE A 178 5.92 -8.82 -5.10
N ALA A 179 6.96 -9.59 -4.72
CA ALA A 179 8.35 -9.17 -4.77
C ALA A 179 9.26 -10.28 -5.28
N PHE A 180 10.27 -9.90 -6.08
CA PHE A 180 11.29 -10.79 -6.65
C PHE A 180 12.68 -10.44 -6.13
N SER A 181 13.44 -11.44 -5.69
CA SER A 181 14.83 -11.31 -5.28
C SER A 181 15.73 -12.29 -5.99
N GLY A 182 16.90 -11.84 -6.46
CA GLY A 182 17.86 -12.63 -7.21
C GLY A 182 18.84 -13.43 -6.34
N CYS A 183 18.97 -13.09 -5.06
CA CYS A 183 19.97 -13.67 -4.16
C CYS A 183 19.48 -13.74 -2.71
N ARG A 184 20.28 -14.42 -1.85
CA ARG A 184 19.97 -14.61 -0.42
C ARG A 184 20.02 -13.32 0.41
N HIS A 185 20.64 -12.24 -0.11
CA HIS A 185 20.61 -10.93 0.57
C HIS A 185 19.21 -10.33 0.60
N ASP A 186 18.38 -10.71 -0.37
CA ASP A 186 16.96 -10.37 -0.44
C ASP A 186 16.65 -8.86 -0.36
N CYS A 187 17.30 -8.08 -1.22
CA CYS A 187 17.06 -6.62 -1.32
C CYS A 187 15.61 -6.26 -1.62
N ALA A 188 14.80 -7.21 -2.15
CA ALA A 188 13.38 -6.98 -2.43
C ALA A 188 12.48 -7.24 -1.22
N LEU A 189 13.02 -7.65 -0.06
CA LEU A 189 12.29 -7.87 1.19
C LEU A 189 11.12 -8.87 1.02
N THR A 190 11.35 -9.99 0.36
CA THR A 190 10.31 -10.96 0.01
C THR A 190 9.46 -11.44 1.20
N PRO A 191 9.99 -11.61 2.44
CA PRO A 191 9.22 -12.11 3.58
C PRO A 191 8.07 -11.22 4.06
N ILE A 192 8.00 -9.95 3.65
CA ILE A 192 6.93 -9.03 4.05
C ILE A 192 5.89 -8.79 2.95
N HIS A 193 5.88 -9.63 1.93
CA HIS A 193 4.96 -9.56 0.80
C HIS A 193 3.91 -10.67 0.84
N ASP A 194 2.78 -10.46 0.17
CA ASP A 194 1.75 -11.50 0.04
C ASP A 194 2.33 -12.70 -0.73
N ILE A 195 3.14 -12.46 -1.77
CA ILE A 195 4.03 -13.45 -2.39
C ILE A 195 5.44 -12.89 -2.46
N GLY A 196 6.42 -13.68 -2.04
CA GLY A 196 7.84 -13.43 -2.25
C GLY A 196 8.47 -14.55 -3.06
N LEU A 197 9.32 -14.19 -4.02
CA LEU A 197 9.96 -15.10 -4.99
C LEU A 197 11.46 -14.88 -4.94
N LEU A 198 12.20 -15.89 -4.45
CA LEU A 198 13.66 -15.88 -4.38
C LEU A 198 14.21 -16.80 -5.46
N ALA A 199 15.09 -16.28 -6.31
CA ALA A 199 15.77 -17.08 -7.34
C ALA A 199 16.45 -18.28 -6.74
N ALA A 200 16.22 -19.44 -7.34
CA ALA A 200 16.77 -20.73 -6.93
C ALA A 200 17.18 -21.55 -8.17
N LYS A 201 18.10 -22.48 -7.94
CA LYS A 201 18.53 -23.44 -8.94
C LYS A 201 18.44 -24.83 -8.34
N SER A 202 17.79 -25.75 -9.03
CA SER A 202 17.70 -27.14 -8.62
C SER A 202 19.04 -27.90 -8.79
N VAL A 203 19.13 -29.11 -8.32
CA VAL A 203 20.34 -29.91 -8.38
C VAL A 203 20.78 -30.22 -9.82
N ASP A 204 19.83 -30.40 -10.72
CA ASP A 204 20.05 -30.62 -12.16
C ASP A 204 20.31 -29.33 -12.95
N GLY A 205 20.33 -28.20 -12.29
CA GLY A 205 20.61 -26.89 -12.91
C GLY A 205 19.40 -26.13 -13.42
N THR A 206 18.18 -26.67 -13.28
CA THR A 206 16.94 -26.00 -13.70
C THR A 206 16.74 -24.72 -12.89
N LEU A 207 16.40 -23.61 -13.57
CA LEU A 207 16.09 -22.33 -12.93
C LEU A 207 14.64 -22.30 -12.42
N GLY A 208 14.44 -21.66 -11.29
CA GLY A 208 13.14 -21.50 -10.65
C GLY A 208 13.18 -20.56 -9.47
N PHE A 209 12.12 -20.59 -8.66
CA PHE A 209 11.99 -19.73 -7.50
C PHE A 209 11.57 -20.53 -6.25
N ARG A 210 12.18 -20.22 -5.13
CA ARG A 210 11.57 -20.52 -3.84
C ARG A 210 10.45 -19.51 -3.60
N MET A 211 9.24 -20.00 -3.36
CA MET A 211 8.04 -19.20 -3.18
C MET A 211 7.64 -19.15 -1.71
N VAL A 212 7.50 -17.95 -1.18
CA VAL A 212 6.95 -17.70 0.17
C VAL A 212 5.62 -16.95 0.07
N ALA A 213 4.72 -17.19 1.02
CA ALA A 213 3.40 -16.58 1.01
C ALA A 213 2.93 -16.14 2.41
N GLY A 214 2.07 -15.13 2.46
CA GLY A 214 1.40 -14.67 3.69
C GLY A 214 2.09 -13.57 4.46
N GLY A 215 3.12 -12.95 3.92
CA GLY A 215 3.76 -11.80 4.53
C GLY A 215 2.92 -10.52 4.45
N GLY A 216 3.17 -9.59 5.35
CA GLY A 216 2.54 -8.29 5.31
C GLY A 216 2.71 -7.49 6.59
N LEU A 217 2.91 -6.20 6.45
CA LEU A 217 3.01 -5.22 7.53
C LEU A 217 1.64 -4.58 7.86
N GLY A 218 1.63 -3.50 8.62
CA GLY A 218 0.43 -2.82 9.14
C GLY A 218 0.16 -3.23 10.58
N SER A 219 -1.03 -3.00 11.11
CA SER A 219 -1.39 -3.22 12.53
C SER A 219 -1.08 -4.62 13.09
N ALA A 220 -1.08 -5.65 12.24
CA ALA A 220 -0.74 -7.02 12.61
C ALA A 220 0.34 -7.57 11.66
N PRO A 221 1.62 -7.24 11.83
CA PRO A 221 2.68 -7.66 10.92
C PRO A 221 2.91 -9.17 10.97
N ARG A 222 3.16 -9.79 9.81
CA ARG A 222 3.45 -11.22 9.64
C ARG A 222 4.59 -11.41 8.65
N ILE A 223 5.44 -12.39 8.93
CA ILE A 223 6.47 -12.87 8.02
C ILE A 223 5.89 -14.02 7.18
N ALA A 224 6.18 -14.02 5.88
CA ALA A 224 5.74 -15.04 4.95
C ALA A 224 6.35 -16.41 5.30
N GLN A 225 5.60 -17.47 5.03
CA GLN A 225 6.02 -18.87 5.20
C GLN A 225 6.30 -19.50 3.84
N VAL A 226 7.10 -20.57 3.81
CA VAL A 226 7.47 -21.28 2.58
C VAL A 226 6.27 -22.03 2.03
N LEU A 227 5.77 -21.57 0.89
CA LEU A 227 4.68 -22.23 0.17
C LEU A 227 5.22 -23.38 -0.68
N ARG A 228 6.34 -23.13 -1.40
CA ARG A 228 7.01 -24.11 -2.24
C ARG A 228 8.52 -23.86 -2.23
N ASP A 229 9.32 -24.89 -1.98
CA ASP A 229 10.79 -24.73 -1.92
C ASP A 229 11.41 -24.50 -3.29
N PHE A 230 10.79 -25.05 -4.35
CA PHE A 230 11.22 -24.83 -5.72
C PHE A 230 10.01 -24.82 -6.67
N THR A 231 9.82 -23.72 -7.39
CA THR A 231 8.81 -23.51 -8.44
C THR A 231 9.56 -23.35 -9.75
N PRO A 232 9.47 -24.28 -10.70
CA PRO A 232 10.05 -24.11 -12.04
C PRO A 232 9.49 -22.85 -12.74
N ILE A 233 10.24 -22.30 -13.69
CA ILE A 233 9.87 -21.04 -14.35
C ILE A 233 8.54 -21.16 -15.10
N ASP A 234 8.29 -22.26 -15.77
CA ASP A 234 7.05 -22.55 -16.51
C ASP A 234 5.80 -22.67 -15.59
N GLU A 235 6.02 -22.97 -14.31
CA GLU A 235 4.96 -23.03 -13.30
C GLU A 235 4.78 -21.71 -12.50
N LEU A 236 5.58 -20.68 -12.80
CA LEU A 236 5.62 -19.44 -12.02
C LEU A 236 4.28 -18.69 -12.06
N ILE A 237 3.78 -18.36 -13.24
CA ILE A 237 2.52 -17.62 -13.41
C ILE A 237 1.33 -18.42 -12.87
N PRO A 238 1.15 -19.71 -13.24
CA PRO A 238 0.10 -20.54 -12.67
C PRO A 238 0.12 -20.62 -11.14
N SER A 239 1.31 -20.73 -10.56
CA SER A 239 1.45 -20.78 -9.09
C SER A 239 1.01 -19.47 -8.43
N ILE A 240 1.34 -18.32 -9.02
CA ILE A 240 0.93 -16.99 -8.54
C ILE A 240 -0.59 -16.82 -8.67
N GLU A 241 -1.16 -17.16 -9.82
CA GLU A 241 -2.60 -17.06 -10.07
C GLU A 241 -3.43 -17.95 -9.13
N ALA A 242 -2.94 -19.14 -8.80
CA ALA A 242 -3.58 -20.01 -7.82
C ALA A 242 -3.63 -19.39 -6.42
N VAL A 243 -2.56 -18.69 -5.97
CA VAL A 243 -2.60 -17.94 -4.71
C VAL A 243 -3.60 -16.80 -4.77
N ILE A 244 -3.61 -16.03 -5.87
CA ILE A 244 -4.55 -14.92 -6.04
C ILE A 244 -6.00 -15.44 -6.01
N LYS A 245 -6.28 -16.56 -6.68
CA LYS A 245 -7.61 -17.18 -6.71
C LYS A 245 -8.07 -17.64 -5.31
N VAL A 246 -7.20 -18.29 -4.53
CA VAL A 246 -7.51 -18.68 -3.15
C VAL A 246 -7.78 -17.45 -2.29
N PHE A 247 -6.97 -16.40 -2.45
CA PHE A 247 -7.17 -15.14 -1.73
C PHE A 247 -8.48 -14.46 -2.14
N ASP A 248 -8.80 -14.43 -3.42
CA ASP A 248 -10.04 -13.86 -3.95
C ASP A 248 -11.28 -14.54 -3.36
N GLN A 249 -11.26 -15.88 -3.28
CA GLN A 249 -12.37 -16.69 -2.77
C GLN A 249 -12.55 -16.64 -1.26
N LEU A 250 -11.44 -16.61 -0.50
CA LEU A 250 -11.46 -16.80 0.95
C LEU A 250 -11.17 -15.53 1.75
N GLY A 251 -10.76 -14.44 1.08
CA GLY A 251 -10.45 -13.17 1.71
C GLY A 251 -11.70 -12.50 2.29
N ASN A 252 -11.53 -11.86 3.43
CA ASN A 252 -12.62 -11.16 4.10
C ASN A 252 -12.89 -9.81 3.42
N ARG A 253 -13.98 -9.72 2.63
CA ARG A 253 -14.41 -8.44 2.01
C ARG A 253 -15.20 -7.54 2.97
N LYS A 254 -15.75 -8.11 4.05
CA LYS A 254 -16.62 -7.44 5.01
C LYS A 254 -15.82 -6.62 6.04
N ASN A 255 -14.71 -7.19 6.54
CA ASN A 255 -13.84 -6.51 7.50
C ASN A 255 -12.52 -6.15 6.85
N ARG A 256 -12.38 -4.89 6.47
CA ARG A 256 -11.20 -4.35 5.79
C ARG A 256 -9.92 -4.48 6.62
N ASN A 257 -10.00 -4.42 7.94
CA ASN A 257 -8.84 -4.58 8.82
C ASN A 257 -8.33 -6.03 8.82
N LYS A 258 -9.20 -7.00 8.53
CA LYS A 258 -8.88 -8.43 8.40
C LYS A 258 -8.96 -8.95 6.96
N ALA A 259 -8.91 -8.06 5.96
CA ALA A 259 -9.08 -8.39 4.55
C ALA A 259 -7.80 -8.86 3.84
N ARG A 260 -6.59 -8.61 4.39
CA ARG A 260 -5.32 -9.02 3.78
C ARG A 260 -5.14 -10.55 3.81
N MET A 261 -4.42 -11.10 2.82
CA MET A 261 -4.14 -12.54 2.69
C MET A 261 -3.58 -13.17 3.97
N LYS A 262 -2.72 -12.47 4.70
CA LYS A 262 -2.15 -12.97 5.98
C LYS A 262 -3.23 -13.38 6.99
N PHE A 263 -4.41 -12.73 6.99
CA PHE A 263 -5.53 -13.09 7.86
C PHE A 263 -6.31 -14.31 7.35
N VAL A 264 -6.31 -14.58 6.05
CA VAL A 264 -6.81 -15.85 5.50
C VAL A 264 -5.97 -17.01 6.04
N ILE A 265 -4.64 -16.85 5.97
CA ILE A 265 -3.69 -17.85 6.48
C ILE A 265 -3.81 -18.01 8.00
N GLU A 266 -3.97 -16.91 8.75
CA GLU A 266 -4.18 -16.95 10.20
C GLU A 266 -5.45 -17.73 10.58
N LYS A 267 -6.54 -17.53 9.84
CA LYS A 267 -7.82 -18.21 10.06
C LYS A 267 -7.79 -19.69 9.72
N LEU A 268 -7.13 -20.06 8.62
CA LEU A 268 -7.11 -21.44 8.12
C LEU A 268 -5.97 -22.30 8.72
N GLY A 269 -4.89 -21.65 9.13
CA GLY A 269 -3.59 -22.28 9.28
C GLY A 269 -2.87 -22.45 7.94
N PHE A 270 -1.53 -22.40 7.97
CA PHE A 270 -0.73 -22.41 6.74
C PHE A 270 -0.84 -23.74 5.95
N ALA A 271 -0.96 -24.87 6.63
CA ALA A 271 -1.09 -26.19 6.00
C ALA A 271 -2.39 -26.28 5.16
N GLU A 272 -3.52 -25.82 5.72
CA GLU A 272 -4.79 -25.79 4.99
C GLU A 272 -4.77 -24.77 3.85
N PHE A 273 -4.15 -23.60 4.03
CA PHE A 273 -3.94 -22.65 2.95
C PHE A 273 -3.14 -23.26 1.80
N LYS A 274 -2.07 -23.99 2.10
CA LYS A 274 -1.25 -24.69 1.10
C LYS A 274 -2.06 -25.76 0.35
N ARG A 275 -2.84 -26.56 1.06
CA ARG A 275 -3.75 -27.55 0.46
C ARG A 275 -4.75 -26.91 -0.51
N ARG A 276 -5.36 -25.78 -0.13
CA ARG A 276 -6.28 -25.01 -0.99
C ARG A 276 -5.58 -24.43 -2.21
N TRP A 277 -4.35 -23.99 -2.04
CA TRP A 277 -3.54 -23.51 -3.13
C TRP A 277 -3.24 -24.64 -4.12
N GLU A 278 -2.86 -25.84 -3.65
CA GLU A 278 -2.61 -27.00 -4.50
C GLU A 278 -3.87 -27.42 -5.28
N GLU A 279 -5.02 -27.43 -4.63
CA GLU A 279 -6.31 -27.70 -5.29
C GLU A 279 -6.63 -26.66 -6.38
N ALA A 280 -6.44 -25.37 -6.08
CA ALA A 280 -6.67 -24.30 -7.05
C ALA A 280 -5.71 -24.41 -8.23
N TYR A 281 -4.44 -24.72 -7.97
CA TYR A 281 -3.42 -24.91 -9.00
C TYR A 281 -3.79 -26.05 -9.96
N VAL A 282 -4.17 -27.21 -9.40
CA VAL A 282 -4.61 -28.38 -10.20
C VAL A 282 -5.90 -28.07 -10.99
N ALA A 283 -6.89 -27.42 -10.34
CA ALA A 283 -8.17 -27.08 -10.97
C ALA A 283 -8.05 -26.09 -12.14
N MET A 284 -6.95 -25.32 -12.20
CA MET A 284 -6.65 -24.43 -13.33
C MET A 284 -6.02 -25.16 -14.52
N GLY A 285 -5.93 -26.50 -14.49
CA GLY A 285 -5.42 -27.32 -15.59
C GLY A 285 -3.89 -27.36 -15.71
N HIS A 286 -3.17 -26.87 -14.70
CA HIS A 286 -1.70 -26.84 -14.70
C HIS A 286 -1.06 -28.11 -14.10
N ALA A 287 -1.83 -29.19 -13.95
CA ALA A 287 -1.37 -30.47 -13.39
C ALA A 287 -0.34 -31.21 -14.25
N ARG A 288 -0.12 -30.78 -15.48
CA ARG A 288 0.97 -31.25 -16.34
C ARG A 288 1.63 -30.03 -16.97
N PRO A 289 2.97 -29.96 -16.97
CA PRO A 289 3.66 -28.97 -17.76
C PRO A 289 3.36 -29.24 -19.24
N ASN A 290 2.31 -28.62 -19.75
CA ASN A 290 2.25 -28.41 -21.18
C ASN A 290 3.37 -27.43 -21.48
N SER A 291 4.24 -27.77 -22.38
CA SER A 291 5.43 -27.07 -22.85
C SER A 291 5.19 -25.65 -23.41
N GLN A 292 4.24 -24.90 -22.87
CA GLN A 292 4.15 -23.47 -23.10
C GLN A 292 5.16 -22.79 -22.18
N THR A 293 6.39 -22.75 -22.65
CA THR A 293 7.45 -21.90 -22.10
C THR A 293 6.88 -20.51 -21.92
N ILE A 294 6.98 -19.95 -20.68
CA ILE A 294 6.63 -18.54 -20.44
C ILE A 294 7.40 -17.69 -21.46
N THR A 295 6.68 -16.97 -22.31
CA THR A 295 7.30 -15.99 -23.19
C THR A 295 7.72 -14.81 -22.32
N LEU A 296 9.01 -14.75 -22.01
CA LEU A 296 9.57 -13.66 -21.21
C LEU A 296 9.56 -12.37 -22.04
N LEU A 297 9.10 -11.29 -21.42
CA LEU A 297 9.22 -9.97 -22.03
C LEU A 297 10.69 -9.54 -22.03
N GLU A 298 11.18 -9.19 -23.22
CA GLU A 298 12.54 -8.71 -23.39
C GLU A 298 12.82 -7.51 -22.49
N HIS A 299 14.02 -7.50 -21.94
CA HIS A 299 14.56 -6.42 -21.16
C HIS A 299 15.99 -6.13 -21.61
N ASN A 300 16.15 -5.06 -22.37
CA ASN A 300 17.46 -4.62 -22.81
C ASN A 300 18.07 -3.72 -21.75
N ASP A 301 19.03 -4.26 -21.03
CA ASP A 301 19.82 -3.53 -20.04
C ASP A 301 21.30 -3.84 -20.28
N GLU A 302 21.72 -3.54 -21.52
CA GLU A 302 23.09 -3.75 -21.95
C GLU A 302 23.95 -2.51 -21.62
N PRO A 303 25.20 -2.71 -21.22
CA PRO A 303 26.13 -1.62 -20.96
C PRO A 303 26.46 -0.86 -22.23
N LEU A 304 26.73 0.44 -22.08
CA LEU A 304 27.50 1.15 -23.09
C LEU A 304 28.87 0.47 -23.20
N PRO A 305 29.48 0.42 -24.43
CA PRO A 305 30.84 -0.05 -24.57
C PRO A 305 31.77 0.67 -23.60
N LEU A 306 32.71 -0.07 -22.99
CA LEU A 306 33.78 0.53 -22.18
C LEU A 306 34.64 1.42 -23.06
N ILE A 307 34.22 2.65 -23.26
CA ILE A 307 35.08 3.71 -23.85
C ILE A 307 36.03 4.09 -22.72
N MET A 308 37.24 3.50 -22.74
CA MET A 308 38.29 3.98 -21.88
C MET A 308 38.52 5.46 -22.26
N PRO A 309 38.54 6.38 -21.30
CA PRO A 309 38.90 7.77 -21.62
C PRO A 309 40.24 7.74 -22.36
N ALA A 310 40.29 8.37 -23.54
CA ALA A 310 41.54 8.53 -24.24
C ALA A 310 42.54 9.11 -23.24
N SER A 311 43.70 8.49 -23.10
CA SER A 311 44.75 8.90 -22.18
C SER A 311 45.36 10.25 -22.67
N ASN A 312 44.52 11.25 -22.80
CA ASN A 312 45.01 12.62 -22.99
C ASN A 312 45.48 13.07 -21.61
N GLY A 313 46.78 12.93 -21.38
CA GLY A 313 47.68 13.43 -20.34
C GLY A 313 47.22 14.40 -19.24
N THR A 314 45.92 14.54 -19.00
CA THR A 314 45.39 15.19 -17.79
C THR A 314 45.49 14.22 -16.63
N LYS A 315 46.54 14.38 -15.83
CA LYS A 315 46.61 13.75 -14.49
C LYS A 315 45.26 13.94 -13.83
N PRO A 316 44.74 12.88 -13.17
CA PRO A 316 43.56 13.02 -12.32
C PRO A 316 43.80 14.21 -11.40
N THR A 317 42.98 15.23 -11.47
CA THR A 317 43.01 16.33 -10.51
C THR A 317 43.01 15.76 -9.10
N ALA A 318 43.80 16.30 -8.20
CA ALA A 318 44.10 15.83 -6.84
C ALA A 318 42.87 15.66 -5.90
N THR A 319 41.66 15.75 -6.43
CA THR A 319 40.38 15.57 -5.75
C THR A 319 39.99 14.10 -5.57
N ASN A 320 40.67 13.13 -6.17
CA ASN A 320 40.35 11.69 -6.08
C ASN A 320 41.17 10.93 -5.02
N GLY A 321 41.91 11.61 -4.15
CA GLY A 321 42.62 11.00 -3.04
C GLY A 321 41.62 10.44 -1.99
N SER A 322 41.90 9.26 -1.43
CA SER A 322 41.04 8.68 -0.36
C SER A 322 41.11 9.51 0.91
N PHE A 323 42.22 10.24 1.17
CA PHE A 323 42.39 11.07 2.35
C PHE A 323 42.90 12.46 1.94
N ASN A 324 42.47 13.49 2.67
CA ASN A 324 42.98 14.84 2.51
C ASN A 324 44.37 14.99 3.18
N GLY A 325 45.01 16.16 3.03
CA GLY A 325 46.31 16.44 3.64
C GLY A 325 46.36 16.39 5.17
N GLN A 326 45.21 16.26 5.83
CA GLN A 326 45.06 16.12 7.29
C GLN A 326 44.71 14.67 7.70
N GLY A 327 44.76 13.68 6.79
CA GLY A 327 44.42 12.28 7.05
C GLY A 327 42.92 11.98 7.22
N GLN A 328 42.04 12.91 6.83
CA GLN A 328 40.60 12.71 6.84
C GLN A 328 40.11 12.13 5.51
N GLU A 329 39.15 11.22 5.54
CA GLU A 329 38.49 10.65 4.34
C GLU A 329 37.86 11.79 3.50
N THR A 330 38.09 11.80 2.20
CA THR A 330 37.52 12.82 1.32
C THR A 330 36.03 12.54 1.09
N PRO A 331 35.18 13.56 0.80
CA PRO A 331 33.79 13.37 0.48
C PRO A 331 33.56 12.37 -0.66
N PHE A 332 34.43 12.40 -1.70
CA PHE A 332 34.40 11.43 -2.79
C PHE A 332 34.66 9.99 -2.30
N ALA A 333 35.72 9.81 -1.48
CA ALA A 333 36.04 8.49 -0.95
C ALA A 333 34.92 7.92 -0.08
N MET A 334 34.32 8.75 0.76
CA MET A 334 33.18 8.40 1.58
C MET A 334 31.99 8.01 0.73
N TRP A 335 31.62 8.81 -0.28
CA TRP A 335 30.56 8.49 -1.22
C TRP A 335 30.86 7.18 -1.98
N LYS A 336 32.08 7.00 -2.50
CA LYS A 336 32.48 5.77 -3.18
C LYS A 336 32.32 4.55 -2.27
N ARG A 337 32.70 4.66 -1.01
CA ARG A 337 32.60 3.56 -0.04
C ARG A 337 31.15 3.20 0.35
N THR A 338 30.25 4.18 0.42
CA THR A 338 28.89 3.98 0.93
C THR A 338 27.83 3.83 -0.15
N ASN A 339 28.05 4.43 -1.34
CA ASN A 339 27.04 4.50 -2.39
C ASN A 339 27.39 3.67 -3.63
N VAL A 340 28.62 3.13 -3.73
CA VAL A 340 29.05 2.42 -4.93
C VAL A 340 29.24 0.94 -4.65
N VAL A 341 28.61 0.09 -5.49
CA VAL A 341 28.70 -1.36 -5.42
C VAL A 341 29.31 -1.88 -6.72
N SER A 342 30.38 -2.71 -6.61
CA SER A 342 30.94 -3.38 -7.78
C SER A 342 29.96 -4.37 -8.37
N GLN A 343 29.82 -4.38 -9.70
CA GLN A 343 28.96 -5.30 -10.41
C GLN A 343 29.65 -6.65 -10.63
N LYS A 344 28.89 -7.70 -11.00
CA LYS A 344 29.45 -8.98 -11.45
C LYS A 344 30.21 -8.85 -12.77
N GLN A 345 29.89 -7.84 -13.57
CA GLN A 345 30.59 -7.51 -14.81
C GLN A 345 31.82 -6.66 -14.46
N ALA A 346 32.97 -7.20 -14.80
CA ALA A 346 34.26 -6.56 -14.49
C ALA A 346 34.37 -5.14 -15.09
N GLY A 347 34.88 -4.21 -14.30
CA GLY A 347 35.12 -2.81 -14.70
C GLY A 347 33.89 -1.89 -14.59
N TYR A 348 32.72 -2.44 -14.15
CA TYR A 348 31.50 -1.68 -13.93
C TYR A 348 31.09 -1.63 -12.47
N CYS A 349 30.48 -0.52 -12.09
CA CYS A 349 29.92 -0.27 -10.78
C CYS A 349 28.47 0.20 -10.89
N THR A 350 27.75 0.02 -9.81
CA THR A 350 26.43 0.59 -9.58
C THR A 350 26.56 1.72 -8.55
N ALA A 351 26.02 2.89 -8.84
CA ALA A 351 25.96 4.02 -7.93
C ALA A 351 24.54 4.24 -7.41
N VAL A 352 24.36 4.20 -6.10
CA VAL A 352 23.10 4.53 -5.43
C VAL A 352 23.06 6.05 -5.22
N VAL A 353 22.06 6.69 -5.77
CA VAL A 353 21.76 8.10 -5.56
C VAL A 353 20.77 8.21 -4.41
N LYS A 354 21.26 8.68 -3.26
CA LYS A 354 20.44 8.87 -2.07
C LYS A 354 19.48 10.04 -2.29
N LEU A 355 18.18 9.77 -2.11
CA LEU A 355 17.11 10.76 -2.15
C LEU A 355 16.57 10.93 -0.75
N PHE A 356 16.79 12.09 -0.14
CA PHE A 356 16.35 12.31 1.23
C PHE A 356 14.82 12.16 1.34
N MET A 357 14.36 11.15 2.10
CA MET A 357 12.96 10.76 2.23
C MET A 357 12.27 10.40 0.89
N GLY A 358 13.03 10.06 -0.13
CA GLY A 358 12.52 9.68 -1.45
C GLY A 358 12.11 10.84 -2.37
N ASP A 359 12.34 12.09 -1.97
CA ASP A 359 11.92 13.24 -2.76
C ASP A 359 13.00 13.62 -3.81
N VAL A 360 12.54 13.93 -5.03
CA VAL A 360 13.39 14.31 -6.17
C VAL A 360 12.71 15.41 -6.97
N THR A 361 13.38 16.53 -7.18
CA THR A 361 12.81 17.65 -7.95
C THR A 361 12.80 17.37 -9.46
N ALA A 362 11.97 18.09 -10.21
CA ALA A 362 11.92 17.99 -11.67
C ALA A 362 13.30 18.25 -12.31
N SER A 363 14.04 19.25 -11.82
CA SER A 363 15.42 19.53 -12.26
C SER A 363 16.36 18.35 -12.00
N GLN A 364 16.31 17.75 -10.82
CA GLN A 364 17.10 16.56 -10.47
C GLN A 364 16.70 15.36 -11.31
N MET A 365 15.40 15.13 -11.58
CA MET A 365 14.95 14.07 -12.48
C MET A 365 15.49 14.23 -13.90
N LEU A 366 15.48 15.45 -14.45
CA LEU A 366 16.07 15.75 -15.77
C LEU A 366 17.57 15.45 -15.77
N HIS A 367 18.27 15.90 -14.73
CA HIS A 367 19.72 15.66 -14.60
C HIS A 367 20.03 14.16 -14.48
N LEU A 368 19.30 13.41 -13.65
CA LEU A 368 19.45 11.96 -13.53
C LEU A 368 19.17 11.23 -14.86
N ALA A 369 18.21 11.71 -15.65
CA ALA A 369 17.97 11.18 -17.00
C ALA A 369 19.15 11.42 -17.93
N ASP A 370 19.77 12.61 -17.89
CA ASP A 370 20.99 12.92 -18.67
C ASP A 370 22.19 12.06 -18.22
N LEU A 371 22.33 11.81 -16.91
CA LEU A 371 23.35 10.90 -16.38
C LEU A 371 23.09 9.46 -16.80
N ALA A 372 21.82 9.02 -16.82
CA ALA A 372 21.46 7.69 -17.29
C ALA A 372 21.86 7.49 -18.76
N ASP A 373 21.60 8.46 -19.62
CA ASP A 373 22.04 8.40 -21.04
C ASP A 373 23.57 8.31 -21.14
N ARG A 374 24.29 9.06 -20.30
CA ARG A 374 25.75 9.12 -20.32
C ARG A 374 26.44 7.88 -19.75
N TYR A 375 25.91 7.28 -18.70
CA TYR A 375 26.58 6.24 -17.91
C TYR A 375 25.90 4.89 -17.96
N SER A 376 24.57 4.82 -18.21
CA SER A 376 23.72 3.65 -17.98
C SER A 376 22.87 3.25 -19.19
N ASN A 377 23.27 3.67 -20.40
CA ASN A 377 22.49 3.43 -21.62
C ASN A 377 21.00 3.78 -21.48
N GLY A 378 20.72 4.91 -20.82
CA GLY A 378 19.37 5.41 -20.61
C GLY A 378 18.52 4.64 -19.57
N ASN A 379 19.11 3.75 -18.77
CA ASN A 379 18.39 2.93 -17.79
C ASN A 379 18.70 3.31 -16.34
N LEU A 380 17.67 3.41 -15.52
CA LEU A 380 17.76 3.62 -14.06
C LEU A 380 16.89 2.60 -13.33
N ARG A 381 17.08 2.52 -12.01
CA ARG A 381 16.20 1.78 -11.11
C ARG A 381 15.79 2.64 -9.94
N THR A 382 14.52 2.60 -9.56
CA THR A 382 14.06 3.01 -8.22
C THR A 382 14.27 1.87 -7.25
N THR A 383 14.54 2.19 -5.97
CA THR A 383 14.75 1.19 -4.92
C THR A 383 13.60 1.17 -3.92
N ILE A 384 13.46 0.07 -3.17
CA ILE A 384 12.52 0.02 -2.05
C ILE A 384 12.97 0.81 -0.82
N ASN A 385 14.19 1.30 -0.83
CA ASN A 385 14.71 2.24 0.16
C ASN A 385 14.53 3.70 -0.27
N GLN A 386 13.61 3.96 -1.22
CA GLN A 386 13.25 5.31 -1.71
C GLN A 386 14.38 6.05 -2.45
N ASN A 387 15.37 5.33 -2.97
CA ASN A 387 16.51 5.87 -3.70
C ASN A 387 16.41 5.57 -5.21
N MET A 388 17.34 6.11 -5.99
CA MET A 388 17.55 5.76 -7.39
C MET A 388 18.95 5.17 -7.62
N VAL A 389 19.08 4.37 -8.67
CA VAL A 389 20.34 3.67 -8.98
C VAL A 389 20.72 3.90 -10.43
N ILE A 390 21.98 4.33 -10.63
CA ILE A 390 22.64 4.39 -11.93
C ILE A 390 23.54 3.16 -12.03
N ARG A 391 23.29 2.31 -13.02
CA ARG A 391 24.00 1.04 -13.24
C ARG A 391 25.00 1.21 -14.37
N TRP A 392 25.85 0.20 -14.55
CA TRP A 392 26.81 0.15 -15.68
C TRP A 392 27.81 1.31 -15.72
N VAL A 393 28.08 1.93 -14.57
CA VAL A 393 29.05 3.02 -14.49
C VAL A 393 30.47 2.45 -14.63
N PRO A 394 31.24 2.82 -15.65
CA PRO A 394 32.64 2.40 -15.72
C PRO A 394 33.40 2.90 -14.50
N GLU A 395 34.12 2.02 -13.81
CA GLU A 395 34.85 2.38 -12.57
C GLU A 395 35.79 3.62 -12.72
N PRO A 396 36.53 3.78 -13.83
CA PRO A 396 37.35 4.96 -14.00
C PRO A 396 36.59 6.28 -14.09
N ARG A 397 35.28 6.23 -14.39
CA ARG A 397 34.43 7.41 -14.53
C ARG A 397 33.63 7.77 -13.26
N LEU A 398 33.86 7.06 -12.15
CA LEU A 398 33.17 7.34 -10.88
C LEU A 398 33.45 8.76 -10.37
N GLY A 399 34.64 9.30 -10.59
CA GLY A 399 34.95 10.68 -10.19
C GLY A 399 34.16 11.71 -10.98
N GLU A 400 33.96 11.50 -12.29
CA GLU A 400 33.09 12.36 -13.11
C GLU A 400 31.64 12.31 -12.65
N LEU A 401 31.10 11.09 -12.46
CA LEU A 401 29.76 10.90 -12.00
C LEU A 401 29.52 11.57 -10.64
N TYR A 402 30.47 11.46 -9.71
CA TYR A 402 30.39 12.13 -8.41
C TYR A 402 30.26 13.65 -8.55
N GLN A 403 31.08 14.27 -9.41
CA GLN A 403 31.03 15.72 -9.68
C GLN A 403 29.72 16.13 -10.34
N ASP A 404 29.24 15.35 -11.31
CA ASP A 404 27.97 15.57 -11.96
C ASP A 404 26.81 15.51 -10.92
N LEU A 405 26.78 14.49 -10.05
CA LEU A 405 25.77 14.36 -8.96
C LEU A 405 25.88 15.53 -7.96
N ALA A 406 27.10 15.94 -7.59
CA ALA A 406 27.34 17.03 -6.65
C ALA A 406 26.77 18.36 -7.17
N SER A 407 26.79 18.58 -8.49
CA SER A 407 26.28 19.80 -9.13
C SER A 407 24.78 20.03 -8.86
N GLN A 408 24.03 18.98 -8.49
CA GLN A 408 22.59 19.00 -8.20
C GLN A 408 22.26 18.59 -6.76
N GLY A 409 23.28 18.50 -5.86
CA GLY A 409 23.10 18.08 -4.49
C GLY A 409 22.66 16.62 -4.32
N LEU A 410 23.09 15.74 -5.24
CA LEU A 410 22.75 14.31 -5.27
C LEU A 410 23.93 13.39 -4.90
N SER A 411 25.03 13.94 -4.39
CA SER A 411 26.24 13.21 -4.04
C SER A 411 26.37 12.89 -2.55
N ASP A 412 25.28 12.98 -1.79
CA ASP A 412 25.28 12.66 -0.37
C ASP A 412 25.71 11.21 -0.13
N PRO A 413 26.69 10.96 0.75
CA PRO A 413 27.09 9.61 1.13
C PRO A 413 26.04 8.95 2.05
N GLY A 414 26.25 7.66 2.36
CA GLY A 414 25.49 6.94 3.37
C GLY A 414 24.21 6.28 2.87
N ALA A 415 24.13 5.97 1.57
CA ALA A 415 23.00 5.22 1.03
C ALA A 415 22.80 3.88 1.77
N GLU A 416 21.55 3.60 2.17
CA GLU A 416 21.13 2.39 2.91
C GLU A 416 21.74 2.25 4.33
N LEU A 417 22.36 3.30 4.87
CA LEU A 417 22.84 3.38 6.25
C LEU A 417 21.85 4.14 7.17
N ALA A 418 22.22 4.36 8.44
CA ALA A 418 21.35 5.04 9.42
C ALA A 418 20.94 6.46 9.02
N GLU A 419 21.77 7.16 8.26
CA GLU A 419 21.53 8.49 7.70
C GLU A 419 20.60 8.51 6.47
N ASP A 420 20.26 7.33 5.95
CA ASP A 420 19.31 7.16 4.85
C ASP A 420 17.92 6.82 5.44
N ILE A 421 17.33 7.80 6.11
CA ILE A 421 16.08 7.64 6.84
C ILE A 421 14.92 7.48 5.86
N ILE A 422 14.22 6.36 5.95
CA ILE A 422 13.04 6.07 5.13
C ILE A 422 11.80 6.61 5.81
N ALA A 423 11.08 7.53 5.15
CA ALA A 423 9.85 8.11 5.68
C ALA A 423 8.70 8.01 4.67
N CYS A 424 7.47 7.79 5.15
CA CYS A 424 6.29 7.97 4.31
C CYS A 424 5.88 9.45 4.28
N PRO A 425 4.97 9.89 3.39
CA PRO A 425 4.52 11.28 3.37
C PRO A 425 3.89 11.79 4.69
N GLY A 426 3.36 10.89 5.54
CA GLY A 426 2.74 11.30 6.80
C GLY A 426 1.65 12.34 6.64
N THR A 427 1.57 13.30 7.56
CA THR A 427 0.58 14.39 7.52
C THR A 427 0.79 15.39 6.40
N ASP A 428 1.93 15.38 5.71
CA ASP A 428 2.17 16.31 4.59
C ASP A 428 1.09 16.18 3.50
N THR A 429 0.69 14.95 3.18
CA THR A 429 -0.30 14.71 2.10
C THR A 429 -1.26 13.55 2.36
N CYS A 430 -0.99 12.67 3.32
CA CYS A 430 -1.80 11.47 3.52
C CYS A 430 -2.94 11.73 4.51
N GLY A 431 -4.19 11.52 4.09
CA GLY A 431 -5.38 11.65 4.95
C GLY A 431 -5.42 10.65 6.12
N LEU A 432 -4.60 9.58 6.09
CA LEU A 432 -4.42 8.62 7.20
C LEU A 432 -3.23 8.93 8.09
N GLY A 433 -2.42 9.95 7.74
CA GLY A 433 -1.28 10.35 8.55
C GLY A 433 -1.74 10.85 9.91
N ILE A 434 -1.25 10.27 10.99
CA ILE A 434 -1.48 10.74 12.36
C ILE A 434 -0.42 11.77 12.71
N THR A 435 0.85 11.51 12.38
CA THR A 435 1.97 12.40 12.68
C THR A 435 2.82 12.70 11.45
N SER A 436 3.63 13.76 11.54
CA SER A 436 4.57 14.20 10.49
C SER A 436 5.82 13.31 10.46
N SER A 437 5.77 12.23 9.68
CA SER A 437 6.92 11.34 9.52
C SER A 437 8.13 12.01 8.87
N LYS A 438 7.91 12.94 7.93
CA LYS A 438 9.00 13.68 7.29
C LYS A 438 9.60 14.73 8.22
N GLY A 439 8.78 15.42 9.04
CA GLY A 439 9.27 16.34 10.07
C GLY A 439 10.15 15.63 11.10
N LEU A 440 9.72 14.44 11.58
CA LEU A 440 10.56 13.64 12.48
C LEU A 440 11.83 13.15 11.76
N ALA A 441 11.77 12.78 10.48
CA ALA A 441 12.96 12.37 9.72
C ALA A 441 14.00 13.50 9.63
N ARG A 442 13.56 14.75 9.42
CA ARG A 442 14.44 15.93 9.46
C ARG A 442 15.07 16.13 10.85
N ALA A 443 14.30 15.98 11.91
CA ALA A 443 14.82 16.06 13.27
C ALA A 443 15.83 14.94 13.61
N LEU A 444 15.62 13.72 13.11
CA LEU A 444 16.56 12.61 13.28
C LEU A 444 17.78 12.70 12.37
N ALA A 445 17.75 13.47 11.28
CA ALA A 445 18.94 13.74 10.47
C ALA A 445 20.02 14.50 11.26
N GLU A 446 19.66 15.20 12.33
CA GLU A 446 20.63 15.80 13.27
C GLU A 446 21.34 14.72 14.14
N VAL A 447 20.64 13.63 14.46
CA VAL A 447 21.20 12.47 15.20
C VAL A 447 22.07 11.60 14.28
N PHE A 448 21.68 11.49 13.02
CA PHE A 448 22.36 10.71 11.99
C PHE A 448 22.80 11.60 10.82
N PRO A 449 23.76 12.50 11.00
CA PRO A 449 24.14 13.44 9.96
C PRO A 449 24.88 12.75 8.81
N ALA A 450 24.54 13.13 7.58
CA ALA A 450 25.09 12.53 6.35
C ALA A 450 26.63 12.53 6.35
N GLY A 451 27.22 11.37 6.05
CA GLY A 451 28.65 11.15 6.00
C GLY A 451 29.37 11.20 7.36
N ARG A 452 28.65 11.32 8.47
CA ARG A 452 29.23 11.38 9.82
C ARG A 452 28.76 10.28 10.75
N VAL A 453 27.93 9.35 10.25
CA VAL A 453 27.45 8.21 11.04
C VAL A 453 28.64 7.31 11.39
N PRO A 454 28.91 7.07 12.70
CA PRO A 454 30.03 6.25 13.14
C PRO A 454 29.94 4.81 12.63
N GLN A 455 31.10 4.18 12.44
CA GLN A 455 31.22 2.81 11.93
C GLN A 455 30.48 1.75 12.77
N ASP A 456 30.25 2.02 14.07
CA ASP A 456 29.53 1.15 14.98
C ASP A 456 28.01 1.13 14.70
N LEU A 457 27.49 2.06 13.90
CA LEU A 457 26.08 2.18 13.50
C LEU A 457 25.84 1.80 12.02
N LYS A 458 26.82 1.22 11.33
CA LYS A 458 26.73 0.87 9.91
C LYS A 458 25.60 -0.11 9.56
N ASP A 459 25.18 -0.94 10.50
CA ASP A 459 24.13 -1.96 10.31
C ASP A 459 22.75 -1.48 10.83
N VAL A 460 22.63 -0.19 11.10
CA VAL A 460 21.41 0.42 11.63
C VAL A 460 20.56 0.96 10.49
N SER A 461 19.28 0.64 10.52
CA SER A 461 18.26 1.23 9.62
C SER A 461 17.22 1.99 10.44
N VAL A 462 16.81 3.18 9.95
CA VAL A 462 15.79 4.02 10.57
C VAL A 462 14.61 4.19 9.62
N LYS A 463 13.40 3.80 10.07
CA LYS A 463 12.19 3.87 9.23
C LYS A 463 11.02 4.45 9.99
N ILE A 464 10.36 5.49 9.41
CA ILE A 464 9.33 6.29 10.08
C ILE A 464 8.04 6.26 9.26
N SER A 465 6.96 5.80 9.88
CA SER A 465 5.61 5.86 9.29
C SER A 465 4.74 6.85 10.07
N GLY A 466 3.95 7.67 9.40
CA GLY A 466 3.02 8.61 10.05
C GLY A 466 1.82 7.94 10.73
N CYS A 467 1.67 6.61 10.63
CA CYS A 467 0.62 5.82 11.28
C CYS A 467 0.96 4.33 11.26
N HIS A 468 0.12 3.49 11.90
CA HIS A 468 0.27 2.03 11.97
C HIS A 468 0.28 1.29 10.62
N ASN A 469 -0.12 1.90 9.51
CA ASN A 469 -0.14 1.25 8.18
C ASN A 469 1.24 0.81 7.66
N SER A 470 2.33 1.25 8.29
CA SER A 470 3.70 0.81 8.00
C SER A 470 4.12 1.02 6.53
N CYS A 471 3.76 2.16 5.95
CA CYS A 471 4.11 2.47 4.56
C CYS A 471 5.63 2.60 4.36
N ALA A 472 6.35 3.15 5.36
CA ALA A 472 7.80 3.18 5.40
C ALA A 472 8.44 1.91 6.00
N GLN A 473 7.64 0.86 6.30
CA GLN A 473 8.13 -0.45 6.75
C GLN A 473 8.82 -0.44 8.13
N HIS A 474 8.37 0.39 9.07
CA HIS A 474 8.99 0.54 10.39
C HIS A 474 9.18 -0.77 11.16
N HIS A 475 8.30 -1.76 10.99
CA HIS A 475 8.39 -3.05 11.68
C HIS A 475 9.64 -3.89 11.36
N ILE A 476 10.34 -3.59 10.27
CA ILE A 476 11.52 -4.35 9.83
C ILE A 476 12.81 -3.51 9.89
N ALA A 477 12.77 -2.39 10.60
CA ALA A 477 13.94 -1.54 10.83
C ALA A 477 14.60 -1.87 12.16
N THR A 478 15.89 -1.59 12.28
CA THR A 478 16.59 -1.62 13.56
C THR A 478 15.94 -0.65 14.54
N ILE A 479 15.61 0.56 14.07
CA ILE A 479 14.88 1.61 14.77
C ILE A 479 13.66 1.94 13.89
N GLY A 480 12.50 1.46 14.28
CA GLY A 480 11.24 1.69 13.59
C GLY A 480 10.32 2.59 14.40
N LEU A 481 9.69 3.57 13.77
CA LEU A 481 8.80 4.52 14.44
C LEU A 481 7.49 4.63 13.68
N HIS A 482 6.36 4.68 14.39
CA HIS A 482 5.11 5.07 13.76
C HIS A 482 4.27 6.00 14.65
N GLY A 483 3.57 6.92 13.98
CA GLY A 483 2.81 7.95 14.63
C GLY A 483 1.54 7.45 15.29
N VAL A 484 1.29 7.95 16.50
CA VAL A 484 0.05 7.79 17.26
C VAL A 484 -0.26 9.11 17.97
N GLY A 485 -1.48 9.29 18.47
CA GLY A 485 -1.83 10.39 19.37
C GLY A 485 -2.06 9.87 20.79
N LYS A 486 -1.80 10.70 21.79
CA LYS A 486 -2.11 10.40 23.19
C LYS A 486 -2.75 11.60 23.87
N ARG A 487 -3.84 11.35 24.59
CA ARG A 487 -4.48 12.41 25.41
C ARG A 487 -3.71 12.63 26.71
N ILE A 488 -3.44 13.88 27.00
CA ILE A 488 -2.79 14.34 28.24
C ILE A 488 -3.69 15.44 28.84
N GLY A 489 -4.45 15.11 29.86
CA GLY A 489 -5.46 16.02 30.41
C GLY A 489 -6.53 16.38 29.37
N GLU A 490 -6.71 17.67 29.10
CA GLU A 490 -7.68 18.17 28.09
C GLU A 490 -7.10 18.24 26.69
N HIS A 491 -5.78 18.13 26.52
CA HIS A 491 -5.07 18.25 25.25
C HIS A 491 -4.67 16.88 24.67
N THR A 492 -4.44 16.83 23.37
CA THR A 492 -3.86 15.66 22.70
C THR A 492 -2.45 16.00 22.24
N ALA A 493 -1.51 15.10 22.47
CA ALA A 493 -0.11 15.27 22.04
C ALA A 493 0.25 14.23 20.96
N PRO A 494 1.12 14.60 19.99
CA PRO A 494 1.66 13.66 19.00
C PRO A 494 2.71 12.76 19.65
N PHE A 495 2.61 11.46 19.40
CA PHE A 495 3.52 10.44 19.89
C PHE A 495 4.00 9.54 18.77
N TYR A 496 5.09 8.82 19.02
CA TYR A 496 5.55 7.73 18.18
C TYR A 496 5.73 6.45 18.99
N GLU A 497 5.23 5.32 18.45
CA GLU A 497 5.59 4.00 18.97
C GLU A 497 6.94 3.59 18.41
N LEU A 498 7.89 3.31 19.30
CA LEU A 498 9.23 2.85 18.97
C LEU A 498 9.27 1.33 18.89
N HIS A 499 9.67 0.80 17.77
CA HIS A 499 9.91 -0.62 17.51
C HIS A 499 11.41 -0.85 17.33
N LEU A 500 11.97 -1.81 18.06
CA LEU A 500 13.40 -2.11 18.02
C LEU A 500 13.68 -3.54 17.52
N GLY A 501 14.79 -3.72 16.82
CA GLY A 501 15.34 -5.03 16.44
C GLY A 501 14.64 -5.72 15.28
N GLY A 502 13.93 -4.97 14.41
CA GLY A 502 13.41 -5.49 13.15
C GLY A 502 14.52 -5.71 12.13
N LYS A 503 14.36 -6.73 11.29
CA LYS A 503 15.27 -7.01 10.17
C LYS A 503 14.61 -7.94 9.14
N VAL A 504 15.15 -7.96 7.92
CA VAL A 504 14.71 -8.89 6.86
C VAL A 504 15.88 -9.74 6.35
N ASN A 505 17.07 -9.20 6.29
CA ASN A 505 18.25 -9.92 5.81
C ASN A 505 18.57 -11.13 6.72
N GLY A 506 18.74 -12.31 6.13
CA GLY A 506 18.89 -13.57 6.87
C GLY A 506 17.54 -14.07 7.41
N THR A 507 17.44 -14.29 8.74
CA THR A 507 16.17 -14.64 9.36
C THR A 507 15.36 -13.37 9.58
N ALA A 508 14.24 -13.23 8.86
CA ALA A 508 13.37 -12.09 8.99
C ALA A 508 12.72 -12.01 10.39
N LYS A 509 12.71 -10.84 10.98
CA LYS A 509 12.20 -10.57 12.32
C LYS A 509 11.42 -9.27 12.37
N ILE A 510 10.25 -9.29 12.97
CA ILE A 510 9.47 -8.09 13.27
C ILE A 510 10.06 -7.40 14.50
N GLY A 511 10.30 -6.11 14.41
CA GLY A 511 10.71 -5.27 15.53
C GLY A 511 9.66 -5.27 16.64
N GLN A 512 10.13 -5.30 17.87
CA GLN A 512 9.25 -5.31 19.04
C GLN A 512 8.92 -3.88 19.45
N MET A 513 7.62 -3.57 19.60
CA MET A 513 7.19 -2.31 20.20
C MET A 513 7.75 -2.22 21.60
N THR A 514 8.51 -1.17 21.88
CA THR A 514 9.28 -0.99 23.12
C THR A 514 8.65 0.05 24.01
N VAL A 515 8.41 1.25 23.49
CA VAL A 515 7.89 2.39 24.26
C VAL A 515 7.18 3.38 23.34
N LYS A 516 6.23 4.17 23.90
CA LYS A 516 5.61 5.31 23.22
C LYS A 516 6.33 6.59 23.67
N LEU A 517 6.80 7.37 22.74
CA LEU A 517 7.57 8.61 22.98
C LEU A 517 6.79 9.82 22.46
N PRO A 518 6.69 10.92 23.20
CA PRO A 518 6.21 12.18 22.66
C PRO A 518 7.06 12.59 21.44
N ALA A 519 6.47 13.17 20.42
CA ALA A 519 7.15 13.51 19.16
C ALA A 519 8.44 14.31 19.40
N LYS A 520 8.41 15.30 20.28
CA LYS A 520 9.56 16.16 20.59
C LYS A 520 10.66 15.47 21.39
N ALA A 521 10.37 14.36 22.10
CA ALA A 521 11.36 13.61 22.86
C ALA A 521 12.08 12.51 22.05
N VAL A 522 11.62 12.19 20.83
CA VAL A 522 12.15 11.06 20.05
C VAL A 522 13.65 11.20 19.79
N SER A 523 14.13 12.35 19.33
CA SER A 523 15.55 12.56 19.01
C SER A 523 16.44 12.34 20.23
N ALA A 524 16.07 12.89 21.40
CA ALA A 524 16.78 12.70 22.65
C ALA A 524 16.77 11.24 23.12
N ALA A 525 15.63 10.56 23.00
CA ALA A 525 15.50 9.14 23.34
C ALA A 525 16.38 8.23 22.45
N ILE A 526 16.45 8.50 21.14
CA ILE A 526 17.31 7.75 20.21
C ILE A 526 18.79 8.03 20.50
N THR A 527 19.16 9.26 20.79
CA THR A 527 20.54 9.61 21.21
C THR A 527 20.92 8.82 22.47
N HIS A 528 20.06 8.83 23.50
CA HIS A 528 20.29 8.06 24.72
C HIS A 528 20.40 6.55 24.45
N LEU A 529 19.55 5.98 23.60
CA LEU A 529 19.64 4.57 23.18
C LEU A 529 21.02 4.24 22.58
N ILE A 530 21.55 5.13 21.75
CA ILE A 530 22.90 4.99 21.17
C ILE A 530 23.97 5.05 22.25
N ASP A 531 23.84 5.94 23.22
CA ASP A 531 24.79 6.06 24.35
C ASP A 531 24.76 4.83 25.27
N VAL A 532 23.57 4.28 25.56
CA VAL A 532 23.40 3.01 26.28
C VAL A 532 24.07 1.85 25.50
N TYR A 533 23.83 1.78 24.19
CA TYR A 533 24.51 0.80 23.35
C TYR A 533 26.04 0.92 23.42
N ARG A 534 26.58 2.12 23.31
CA ARG A 534 28.03 2.37 23.38
C ARG A 534 28.63 2.03 24.74
N ARG A 535 27.89 2.30 25.82
CA ARG A 535 28.27 1.98 27.18
C ARG A 535 28.35 0.48 27.44
N ASP A 536 27.35 -0.29 26.95
CA ASP A 536 27.09 -1.65 27.40
C ASP A 536 27.33 -2.72 26.32
N ARG A 537 27.72 -2.33 25.08
CA ARG A 537 28.03 -3.28 24.00
C ARG A 537 29.28 -4.11 24.29
N LYS A 538 29.26 -5.34 23.80
CA LYS A 538 30.44 -6.21 23.75
C LYS A 538 31.36 -5.79 22.60
N SER A 539 32.64 -6.19 22.66
CA SER A 539 33.58 -5.96 21.57
C SER A 539 33.06 -6.57 20.25
N GLY A 540 32.99 -5.75 19.18
CA GLY A 540 32.49 -6.16 17.87
C GLY A 540 30.97 -6.33 17.76
N GLU A 541 30.20 -6.08 18.82
CA GLU A 541 28.74 -6.18 18.79
C GLU A 541 28.10 -4.96 18.09
N GLY A 542 27.32 -5.16 17.03
CA GLY A 542 26.50 -4.12 16.40
C GLY A 542 25.19 -3.88 17.15
N LEU A 543 24.55 -2.72 16.93
CA LEU A 543 23.31 -2.33 17.61
C LEU A 543 22.17 -3.37 17.44
N PRO A 544 21.95 -4.00 16.28
CA PRO A 544 20.91 -5.05 16.17
C PRO A 544 21.14 -6.23 17.09
N ALA A 545 22.39 -6.71 17.21
CA ALA A 545 22.75 -7.82 18.11
C ALA A 545 22.65 -7.42 19.60
N PHE A 546 23.03 -6.18 19.92
CA PHE A 546 22.88 -5.62 21.24
C PHE A 546 21.40 -5.57 21.68
N ILE A 547 20.50 -5.08 20.82
CA ILE A 547 19.06 -5.06 21.07
C ILE A 547 18.53 -6.49 21.33
N ASP A 548 18.97 -7.46 20.53
CA ASP A 548 18.56 -8.87 20.68
C ASP A 548 19.04 -9.46 22.01
N ARG A 549 20.25 -9.10 22.47
CA ARG A 549 20.85 -9.60 23.71
C ARG A 549 20.28 -8.94 24.96
N VAL A 550 20.14 -7.63 24.95
CA VAL A 550 19.65 -6.85 26.12
C VAL A 550 18.17 -7.06 26.31
N GLY A 551 17.43 -7.11 25.20
CA GLY A 551 15.99 -7.36 25.17
C GLY A 551 15.14 -6.12 25.46
N LYS A 552 13.87 -6.25 25.09
CA LYS A 552 12.88 -5.16 25.08
C LYS A 552 12.73 -4.47 26.46
N ASN A 553 12.63 -5.24 27.54
CA ASN A 553 12.26 -4.68 28.85
C ASN A 553 13.37 -3.78 29.42
N ALA A 554 14.62 -4.22 29.36
CA ALA A 554 15.75 -3.43 29.83
C ALA A 554 15.90 -2.13 29.02
N LEU A 555 15.73 -2.20 27.69
CA LEU A 555 15.76 -1.02 26.84
C LEU A 555 14.56 -0.08 27.09
N LYS A 556 13.39 -0.63 27.42
CA LYS A 556 12.24 0.17 27.83
C LYS A 556 12.54 0.95 29.11
N ASP A 557 13.13 0.30 30.11
CA ASP A 557 13.45 0.94 31.40
C ASP A 557 14.40 2.13 31.22
N GLU A 558 15.42 2.02 30.35
CA GLU A 558 16.32 3.11 29.97
C GLU A 558 15.59 4.28 29.31
N LEU A 559 14.48 4.03 28.60
CA LEU A 559 13.74 5.02 27.81
C LEU A 559 12.54 5.63 28.56
N ILE A 560 12.14 5.11 29.72
CA ILE A 560 11.02 5.64 30.52
C ILE A 560 11.13 7.16 30.78
N PRO A 561 12.32 7.73 31.13
CA PRO A 561 12.43 9.17 31.39
C PRO A 561 11.97 10.05 30.20
N TYR A 562 12.06 9.55 28.98
CA TYR A 562 11.68 10.26 27.75
C TYR A 562 10.19 10.12 27.39
N THR A 563 9.41 9.40 28.17
CA THR A 563 7.96 9.23 27.94
C THR A 563 7.11 10.32 28.58
N LEU A 564 7.71 11.13 29.41
CA LEU A 564 7.02 12.17 30.17
C LEU A 564 6.67 13.36 29.28
N VAL A 565 5.46 13.88 29.44
CA VAL A 565 4.97 15.09 28.77
C VAL A 565 4.66 16.11 29.82
N PRO A 566 5.26 17.32 29.77
CA PRO A 566 4.90 18.44 30.61
C PRO A 566 3.41 18.82 30.47
N ALA A 567 2.82 19.44 31.46
CA ALA A 567 1.48 20.03 31.28
C ALA A 567 1.50 21.09 30.16
N PHE A 568 0.40 21.26 29.45
CA PHE A 568 0.33 22.21 28.34
C PHE A 568 0.75 23.65 28.75
N ALA A 569 0.41 24.04 29.95
CA ALA A 569 0.79 25.35 30.51
C ALA A 569 2.30 25.49 30.76
N ASP A 570 2.99 24.41 31.06
CA ASP A 570 4.43 24.39 31.37
C ASP A 570 5.30 24.37 30.10
N ASP A 571 4.92 23.54 29.15
CA ASP A 571 5.59 23.44 27.83
C ASP A 571 4.60 23.03 26.71
N PRO A 572 3.98 24.00 26.04
CA PRO A 572 3.03 23.72 24.96
C PRO A 572 3.67 23.06 23.73
N THR A 573 5.01 23.13 23.56
CA THR A 573 5.68 22.60 22.36
C THR A 573 5.50 21.08 22.19
N PHE A 574 5.32 20.35 23.29
CA PHE A 574 5.04 18.90 23.26
C PHE A 574 3.68 18.53 22.63
N TYR A 575 2.80 19.51 22.48
CA TYR A 575 1.45 19.34 21.92
C TYR A 575 1.36 19.78 20.45
N TYR A 576 2.48 20.15 19.84
CA TYR A 576 2.61 20.46 18.42
C TYR A 576 3.41 19.37 17.73
N ASP A 577 2.94 18.89 16.60
CA ASP A 577 3.72 17.96 15.78
C ASP A 577 4.94 18.65 15.16
N TRP A 578 5.80 17.89 14.53
CA TRP A 578 6.92 18.46 13.80
C TRP A 578 6.41 19.32 12.63
N GLU A 579 6.93 20.56 12.54
CA GLU A 579 6.59 21.52 11.49
C GLU A 579 5.11 21.92 11.44
N ALA A 580 4.38 21.74 12.53
CA ALA A 580 3.00 22.19 12.65
C ALA A 580 2.93 23.55 13.36
N ASP A 581 2.11 24.46 12.82
CA ASP A 581 1.83 25.79 13.41
C ASP A 581 0.65 25.76 14.39
N GLU A 582 -0.13 24.66 14.39
CA GLU A 582 -1.31 24.47 15.22
C GLU A 582 -1.12 23.32 16.21
N ALA A 583 -1.81 23.39 17.33
CA ALA A 583 -1.80 22.33 18.33
C ALA A 583 -2.35 21.02 17.72
N PHE A 584 -1.76 19.90 18.11
CA PHE A 584 -2.10 18.60 17.59
C PHE A 584 -3.53 18.18 17.98
N VAL A 585 -4.36 17.91 16.98
CA VAL A 585 -5.71 17.36 17.14
C VAL A 585 -5.89 16.14 16.25
N LEU A 586 -6.68 15.16 16.70
CA LEU A 586 -7.01 13.98 15.90
C LEU A 586 -8.33 14.11 15.13
N GLU A 587 -9.11 15.13 15.44
CA GLU A 587 -10.46 15.33 14.93
C GLU A 587 -10.49 15.68 13.43
N ASP A 588 -9.40 16.24 12.92
CA ASP A 588 -9.24 16.59 11.50
C ASP A 588 -8.74 15.45 10.60
N LEU A 589 -8.60 14.23 11.14
CA LEU A 589 -8.28 13.07 10.34
C LEU A 589 -9.51 12.69 9.50
N GLY A 590 -9.49 13.07 8.24
CA GLY A 590 -10.51 12.68 7.27
C GLY A 590 -10.61 11.17 7.12
N PRO A 591 -11.72 10.63 6.57
CA PRO A 591 -11.80 9.22 6.22
C PRO A 591 -10.69 8.94 5.21
N GLY A 592 -9.66 8.22 5.66
CA GLY A 592 -8.52 7.92 4.79
C GLY A 592 -8.97 7.14 3.56
N GLU A 593 -8.31 7.38 2.43
CA GLU A 593 -8.52 6.68 1.16
C GLU A 593 -8.47 5.14 1.29
N CYS A 594 -7.83 4.65 2.34
CA CYS A 594 -7.78 3.24 2.67
C CYS A 594 -8.85 2.80 3.70
N ALA A 595 -9.72 3.67 4.19
CA ALA A 595 -10.82 3.29 5.05
C ALA A 595 -11.99 2.83 4.18
N GLY A 596 -12.45 1.57 4.33
CA GLY A 596 -13.64 1.05 3.65
C GLY A 596 -14.89 1.40 4.44
N GLY A 597 -15.93 1.84 3.75
CA GLY A 597 -17.28 2.03 4.29
C GLY A 597 -18.28 1.13 3.58
N ALA A 598 -19.53 1.19 3.99
CA ALA A 598 -20.64 0.46 3.36
C ALA A 598 -20.69 0.71 1.84
N LEU A 599 -20.37 1.91 1.39
CA LEU A 599 -20.30 2.27 -0.02
C LEU A 599 -19.28 1.41 -0.79
N GLU A 600 -18.07 1.20 -0.26
CA GLU A 600 -17.07 0.34 -0.92
C GLU A 600 -17.52 -1.13 -0.97
N MET A 601 -18.31 -1.59 0.00
CA MET A 601 -18.91 -2.93 -0.05
C MET A 601 -19.94 -3.04 -1.18
N ILE A 602 -20.75 -1.99 -1.38
CA ILE A 602 -21.76 -1.91 -2.45
C ILE A 602 -21.06 -1.94 -3.81
N GLU A 603 -20.07 -1.07 -4.01
CA GLU A 603 -19.35 -0.96 -5.27
C GLU A 603 -18.52 -2.20 -5.61
N ASN A 604 -17.84 -2.80 -4.60
CA ASN A 604 -17.14 -4.05 -4.80
C ASN A 604 -18.10 -5.19 -5.16
N GLY A 605 -19.30 -5.20 -4.61
CA GLY A 605 -20.33 -6.17 -4.96
C GLY A 605 -20.85 -6.01 -6.40
N ILE A 606 -21.07 -4.77 -6.85
CA ILE A 606 -21.45 -4.49 -8.25
C ILE A 606 -20.31 -4.85 -9.20
N LEU A 607 -19.07 -4.52 -8.84
CA LEU A 607 -17.88 -4.87 -9.64
C LEU A 607 -17.65 -6.40 -9.69
N GLU A 608 -17.90 -7.12 -8.60
CA GLU A 608 -17.87 -8.59 -8.57
C GLU A 608 -18.92 -9.16 -9.54
N ALA A 609 -20.13 -8.56 -9.55
CA ALA A 609 -21.18 -8.96 -10.48
C ALA A 609 -20.76 -8.78 -11.94
N ASP A 610 -20.10 -7.68 -12.31
CA ASP A 610 -19.58 -7.45 -13.64
C ASP A 610 -18.52 -8.49 -14.05
N GLN A 611 -17.65 -8.85 -13.13
CA GLN A 611 -16.61 -9.86 -13.39
C GLN A 611 -17.21 -11.24 -13.63
N GLU A 612 -18.20 -11.62 -12.85
CA GLU A 612 -18.92 -12.87 -13.05
C GLU A 612 -19.66 -12.87 -14.40
N LEU A 613 -20.26 -11.75 -14.83
CA LEU A 613 -20.87 -11.59 -16.15
C LEU A 613 -19.85 -11.70 -17.28
N TYR A 614 -18.70 -11.05 -17.14
CA TYR A 614 -17.63 -11.15 -18.13
C TYR A 614 -17.14 -12.59 -18.30
N GLN A 615 -16.96 -13.31 -17.18
CA GLN A 615 -16.61 -14.73 -17.19
C GLN A 615 -17.72 -15.58 -17.82
N ALA A 616 -18.99 -15.28 -17.51
CA ALA A 616 -20.14 -15.97 -18.12
C ALA A 616 -20.12 -15.84 -19.64
N LYS A 617 -19.83 -14.63 -20.15
CA LYS A 617 -19.70 -14.39 -21.60
C LYS A 617 -18.58 -15.21 -22.22
N LEU A 618 -17.38 -15.16 -21.66
CA LEU A 618 -16.25 -15.96 -22.15
C LEU A 618 -16.55 -17.47 -22.19
N LEU A 619 -17.21 -17.96 -21.14
CA LEU A 619 -17.58 -19.38 -21.05
C LEU A 619 -18.67 -19.75 -22.06
N THR A 620 -19.62 -18.84 -22.34
CA THR A 620 -20.61 -19.05 -23.41
C THR A 620 -19.95 -19.11 -24.78
N ASP A 621 -19.03 -18.19 -25.07
CA ASP A 621 -18.26 -18.15 -26.31
C ASP A 621 -17.39 -19.40 -26.48
N ASN A 622 -16.92 -20.01 -25.40
CA ASN A 622 -16.17 -21.27 -25.36
C ASN A 622 -17.06 -22.53 -25.21
N HIS A 623 -18.36 -22.43 -25.42
CA HIS A 623 -19.33 -23.53 -25.34
C HIS A 623 -19.43 -24.25 -23.96
N GLN A 624 -19.00 -23.59 -22.90
CA GLN A 624 -19.06 -24.11 -21.52
C GLN A 624 -20.35 -23.61 -20.81
N TYR A 625 -21.48 -23.95 -21.33
CA TYR A 625 -22.80 -23.38 -21.01
C TYR A 625 -23.20 -23.54 -19.54
N ALA A 626 -23.04 -24.72 -18.96
CA ALA A 626 -23.39 -24.98 -17.56
C ALA A 626 -22.59 -24.11 -16.57
N VAL A 627 -21.29 -23.91 -16.86
CA VAL A 627 -20.43 -23.05 -16.03
C VAL A 627 -20.78 -21.58 -16.24
N SER A 628 -21.12 -21.18 -17.48
CA SER A 628 -21.59 -19.82 -17.79
C SER A 628 -22.87 -19.46 -17.01
N VAL A 629 -23.85 -20.38 -16.94
CA VAL A 629 -25.10 -20.21 -16.17
C VAL A 629 -24.79 -20.03 -14.70
N ASN A 630 -23.87 -20.82 -14.13
CA ASN A 630 -23.44 -20.64 -12.72
C ASN A 630 -22.79 -19.27 -12.49
N LYS A 631 -22.02 -18.79 -13.47
CA LYS A 631 -21.42 -17.44 -13.37
C LYS A 631 -22.47 -16.34 -13.46
N SER A 632 -23.46 -16.47 -14.31
CA SER A 632 -24.62 -15.56 -14.39
C SER A 632 -25.39 -15.51 -13.06
N TYR A 633 -25.60 -16.66 -12.41
CA TYR A 633 -26.20 -16.74 -11.07
C TYR A 633 -25.39 -15.99 -10.04
N ARG A 634 -24.07 -16.20 -10.03
CA ARG A 634 -23.16 -15.50 -9.09
C ARG A 634 -23.17 -13.99 -9.29
N ALA A 635 -23.30 -13.52 -10.52
CA ALA A 635 -23.45 -12.11 -10.82
C ALA A 635 -24.72 -11.51 -10.18
N VAL A 636 -25.85 -12.21 -10.33
CA VAL A 636 -27.11 -11.79 -9.68
C VAL A 636 -26.98 -11.79 -8.16
N LEU A 637 -26.38 -12.82 -7.58
CA LEU A 637 -26.16 -12.94 -6.14
C LEU A 637 -25.27 -11.82 -5.58
N ALA A 638 -24.19 -11.49 -6.27
CA ALA A 638 -23.26 -10.43 -5.89
C ALA A 638 -23.95 -9.06 -5.91
N ALA A 639 -24.70 -8.74 -6.98
CA ALA A 639 -25.42 -7.48 -7.08
C ALA A 639 -26.54 -7.34 -6.03
N ALA A 640 -27.28 -8.43 -5.75
CA ALA A 640 -28.29 -8.45 -4.71
C ALA A 640 -27.69 -8.21 -3.32
N LYS A 641 -26.59 -8.88 -3.00
CA LYS A 641 -25.84 -8.66 -1.74
C LYS A 641 -25.33 -7.23 -1.62
N ALA A 642 -24.87 -6.64 -2.73
CA ALA A 642 -24.40 -5.26 -2.75
C ALA A 642 -25.49 -4.27 -2.29
N LEU A 643 -26.69 -4.37 -2.84
CA LEU A 643 -27.79 -3.48 -2.44
C LEU A 643 -28.26 -3.73 -1.01
N LEU A 644 -28.24 -4.97 -0.52
CA LEU A 644 -28.61 -5.28 0.87
C LEU A 644 -27.68 -4.65 1.92
N VAL A 645 -26.45 -4.27 1.53
CA VAL A 645 -25.56 -3.48 2.39
C VAL A 645 -26.19 -2.14 2.76
N THR A 646 -26.96 -1.51 1.87
CA THR A 646 -27.67 -0.24 2.16
C THR A 646 -28.73 -0.37 3.25
N GLU A 647 -29.27 -1.58 3.43
CA GLU A 647 -30.24 -1.90 4.47
C GLU A 647 -29.58 -2.50 5.74
N GLY A 648 -28.23 -2.52 5.79
CA GLY A 648 -27.47 -3.08 6.91
C GLY A 648 -27.61 -4.59 7.08
N ILE A 649 -27.97 -5.32 6.00
CA ILE A 649 -28.23 -6.76 6.04
C ILE A 649 -27.10 -7.55 5.46
N GLU A 650 -26.74 -8.60 6.18
CA GLU A 650 -25.72 -9.55 5.82
C GLU A 650 -26.30 -10.98 5.78
N PRO A 651 -26.82 -11.42 4.61
CA PRO A 651 -27.43 -12.74 4.49
C PRO A 651 -26.42 -13.86 4.72
N SER A 652 -26.82 -14.90 5.45
CA SER A 652 -26.01 -16.08 5.76
C SER A 652 -26.04 -17.14 4.65
N SER A 653 -27.01 -17.05 3.74
CA SER A 653 -27.16 -17.99 2.61
C SER A 653 -27.67 -17.29 1.34
N ASP A 654 -27.53 -17.96 0.20
CA ASP A 654 -28.03 -17.46 -1.08
C ASP A 654 -29.56 -17.34 -1.07
N ALA A 655 -30.27 -18.30 -0.45
CA ALA A 655 -31.71 -18.26 -0.32
C ALA A 655 -32.18 -17.07 0.52
N GLU A 656 -31.50 -16.77 1.60
CA GLU A 656 -31.78 -15.61 2.45
C GLU A 656 -31.49 -14.31 1.69
N THR A 657 -30.42 -14.27 0.87
CA THR A 657 -30.09 -13.11 0.04
C THR A 657 -31.26 -12.72 -0.86
N PHE A 658 -31.82 -13.67 -1.59
CA PHE A 658 -32.93 -13.37 -2.50
C PHE A 658 -34.21 -13.02 -1.77
N THR A 659 -34.51 -13.67 -0.65
CA THR A 659 -35.68 -13.35 0.19
C THR A 659 -35.58 -11.92 0.76
N GLU A 660 -34.43 -11.56 1.32
CA GLU A 660 -34.23 -10.23 1.89
C GLU A 660 -34.16 -9.15 0.80
N PHE A 661 -33.57 -9.46 -0.36
CA PHE A 661 -33.54 -8.55 -1.50
C PHE A 661 -34.93 -8.25 -2.03
N ASP A 662 -35.76 -9.28 -2.21
CA ASP A 662 -37.13 -9.10 -2.66
C ASP A 662 -37.90 -8.23 -1.67
N ARG A 663 -37.87 -8.57 -0.39
CA ARG A 663 -38.60 -7.87 0.67
C ARG A 663 -38.20 -6.41 0.84
N ARG A 664 -36.90 -6.09 0.75
CA ARG A 664 -36.36 -4.78 1.14
C ARG A 664 -36.03 -3.86 -0.03
N ILE A 665 -35.76 -4.44 -1.17
CA ILE A 665 -35.30 -3.69 -2.36
C ILE A 665 -36.35 -3.75 -3.47
N ALA A 666 -36.70 -4.94 -3.94
CA ALA A 666 -37.56 -5.12 -5.11
C ALA A 666 -39.03 -4.71 -4.84
N GLN A 667 -39.57 -5.09 -3.67
CA GLN A 667 -40.96 -4.70 -3.29
C GLN A 667 -41.10 -3.21 -3.01
N LYS A 668 -40.01 -2.52 -2.60
CA LYS A 668 -39.99 -1.07 -2.45
C LYS A 668 -39.87 -0.30 -3.77
N GLY A 669 -39.73 -1.01 -4.91
CA GLY A 669 -39.61 -0.41 -6.23
C GLY A 669 -38.28 0.26 -6.52
N VAL A 670 -37.25 -0.10 -5.79
CA VAL A 670 -35.88 0.38 -6.01
C VAL A 670 -35.30 -0.12 -7.34
N VAL A 671 -35.70 -1.33 -7.72
CA VAL A 671 -35.39 -1.94 -9.02
C VAL A 671 -36.69 -2.20 -9.79
N PRO A 672 -36.66 -2.36 -11.12
CA PRO A 672 -37.83 -2.68 -11.92
C PRO A 672 -38.60 -3.92 -11.41
N ALA A 673 -39.93 -3.91 -11.50
CA ALA A 673 -40.82 -4.97 -11.01
C ALA A 673 -40.53 -6.35 -11.65
N THR A 674 -39.85 -6.37 -12.79
CA THR A 674 -39.37 -7.58 -13.46
C THR A 674 -38.36 -8.39 -12.64
N TYR A 675 -37.78 -7.81 -11.58
CA TYR A 675 -36.81 -8.48 -10.69
C TYR A 675 -37.41 -8.79 -9.29
N ARG A 676 -38.74 -8.83 -9.17
CA ARG A 676 -39.42 -9.39 -8.00
C ARG A 676 -39.40 -10.93 -8.07
N ASP A 677 -39.47 -11.57 -6.93
CA ASP A 677 -39.40 -13.04 -6.80
C ASP A 677 -38.14 -13.63 -7.46
N LEU A 678 -37.01 -12.96 -7.20
CA LEU A 678 -35.71 -13.21 -7.83
C LEU A 678 -35.27 -14.68 -7.68
N ARG A 679 -35.65 -15.34 -6.56
CA ARG A 679 -35.35 -16.75 -6.29
C ARG A 679 -35.97 -17.68 -7.32
N GLU A 680 -37.26 -17.44 -7.70
CA GLU A 680 -37.95 -18.25 -8.69
C GLU A 680 -37.41 -18.02 -10.09
N GLN A 681 -37.04 -16.77 -10.43
CA GLN A 681 -36.52 -16.39 -11.76
C GLN A 681 -35.12 -16.93 -12.01
N VAL A 682 -34.28 -16.97 -10.98
CA VAL A 682 -32.91 -17.48 -11.09
C VAL A 682 -32.91 -19.01 -11.13
N GLY A 683 -33.90 -19.67 -10.50
CA GLY A 683 -34.11 -21.10 -10.55
C GLY A 683 -33.09 -21.96 -9.82
N ASP A 684 -33.38 -23.25 -9.65
CA ASP A 684 -32.45 -24.25 -9.15
C ASP A 684 -31.36 -24.55 -10.19
N LEU A 685 -30.14 -24.14 -9.96
CA LEU A 685 -28.99 -24.36 -10.82
C LEU A 685 -28.25 -25.65 -10.44
N GLY A 686 -28.94 -26.78 -10.58
CA GLY A 686 -28.28 -28.10 -10.57
C GLY A 686 -27.57 -28.38 -11.92
N PRO A 687 -26.68 -29.38 -11.99
CA PRO A 687 -26.04 -29.78 -13.26
C PRO A 687 -27.09 -30.43 -14.16
N LYS A 688 -27.83 -29.63 -14.93
CA LYS A 688 -28.70 -30.07 -16.03
C LYS A 688 -28.02 -29.67 -17.33
N ASP A 689 -28.19 -30.48 -18.37
CA ASP A 689 -27.78 -30.16 -19.73
C ASP A 689 -28.38 -28.81 -20.15
N THR A 690 -27.50 -27.79 -20.16
CA THR A 690 -27.88 -26.42 -20.49
C THR A 690 -27.38 -26.12 -21.89
N GLY A 691 -28.30 -25.87 -22.81
CA GLY A 691 -27.97 -25.47 -24.19
C GLY A 691 -27.51 -24.03 -24.29
N ALA A 692 -26.95 -23.66 -25.44
CA ALA A 692 -26.43 -22.32 -25.74
C ALA A 692 -27.47 -21.21 -25.55
N GLU A 693 -28.72 -21.44 -25.91
CA GLU A 693 -29.81 -20.46 -25.82
C GLU A 693 -30.12 -20.18 -24.35
N PHE A 694 -30.28 -21.20 -23.52
CA PHE A 694 -30.52 -21.07 -22.10
C PHE A 694 -29.40 -20.28 -21.39
N ALA A 695 -28.13 -20.54 -21.73
CA ALA A 695 -26.99 -19.81 -21.15
C ALA A 695 -27.01 -18.34 -21.56
N ARG A 696 -27.35 -18.01 -22.80
CA ARG A 696 -27.49 -16.63 -23.27
C ARG A 696 -28.64 -15.89 -22.58
N ASP A 697 -29.79 -16.55 -22.41
CA ASP A 697 -30.95 -15.97 -21.74
C ASP A 697 -30.63 -15.65 -20.28
N LYS A 698 -30.02 -16.60 -19.56
CA LYS A 698 -29.62 -16.37 -18.15
C LYS A 698 -28.56 -15.30 -18.01
N MET A 699 -27.62 -15.22 -18.93
CA MET A 699 -26.60 -14.14 -18.96
C MET A 699 -27.25 -12.79 -19.28
N SER A 700 -28.19 -12.72 -20.20
CA SER A 700 -28.93 -11.50 -20.55
C SER A 700 -29.77 -11.01 -19.36
N PHE A 701 -30.47 -11.90 -18.67
CA PHE A 701 -31.21 -11.62 -17.44
C PHE A 701 -30.27 -11.08 -16.36
N ALA A 702 -29.17 -11.76 -16.09
CA ALA A 702 -28.19 -11.36 -15.08
C ALA A 702 -27.58 -9.97 -15.39
N LYS A 703 -27.29 -9.71 -16.67
CA LYS A 703 -26.79 -8.39 -17.11
C LYS A 703 -27.82 -7.29 -16.83
N GLY A 704 -29.07 -7.46 -17.26
CA GLY A 704 -30.13 -6.49 -17.01
C GLY A 704 -30.37 -6.24 -15.53
N PHE A 705 -30.26 -7.28 -14.69
CA PHE A 705 -30.36 -7.16 -13.24
C PHE A 705 -29.20 -6.36 -12.63
N VAL A 706 -27.95 -6.66 -13.00
CA VAL A 706 -26.77 -5.93 -12.53
C VAL A 706 -26.82 -4.46 -12.97
N ASP A 707 -27.25 -4.19 -14.21
CA ASP A 707 -27.42 -2.83 -14.71
C ASP A 707 -28.50 -2.06 -13.91
N ALA A 708 -29.60 -2.71 -13.53
CA ALA A 708 -30.65 -2.12 -12.69
C ALA A 708 -30.14 -1.84 -11.26
N CYS A 709 -29.39 -2.76 -10.66
CA CYS A 709 -28.75 -2.54 -9.36
C CYS A 709 -27.76 -1.38 -9.41
N ARG A 710 -26.96 -1.27 -10.45
CA ARG A 710 -26.04 -0.16 -10.68
C ARG A 710 -26.78 1.17 -10.79
N ALA A 711 -27.83 1.24 -11.60
CA ALA A 711 -28.66 2.45 -11.74
C ALA A 711 -29.28 2.90 -10.40
N ALA A 712 -29.65 1.95 -9.53
CA ALA A 712 -30.13 2.24 -8.18
C ALA A 712 -29.01 2.79 -7.28
N THR A 713 -27.80 2.26 -7.38
CA THR A 713 -26.65 2.79 -6.63
C THR A 713 -26.17 4.13 -7.12
N ASP A 714 -26.24 4.41 -8.43
CA ASP A 714 -25.88 5.70 -9.02
C ASP A 714 -26.83 6.84 -8.58
N GLN A 715 -28.07 6.48 -8.21
CA GLN A 715 -29.08 7.42 -7.71
C GLN A 715 -29.14 7.47 -6.17
N MET A 716 -28.27 6.76 -5.49
CA MET A 716 -28.23 6.68 -4.03
C MET A 716 -27.84 8.02 -3.41
N GLY A 717 -28.55 8.43 -2.37
CA GLY A 717 -28.27 9.66 -1.63
C GLY A 717 -26.96 9.62 -0.83
N LYS A 718 -26.51 10.78 -0.36
CA LYS A 718 -25.31 10.89 0.52
C LYS A 718 -25.44 10.11 1.83
N ASP A 719 -26.66 9.81 2.23
CA ASP A 719 -27.03 9.01 3.41
C ASP A 719 -27.06 7.50 3.13
N LEU A 720 -26.58 7.05 1.98
CA LEU A 720 -26.62 5.67 1.49
C LEU A 720 -28.03 5.10 1.32
N LYS A 721 -29.06 5.95 1.21
CA LYS A 721 -30.42 5.50 0.94
C LYS A 721 -30.66 5.37 -0.57
N LEU A 722 -31.20 4.22 -0.94
CA LEU A 722 -31.64 3.97 -2.31
C LEU A 722 -32.87 4.83 -2.63
N PRO A 723 -33.10 5.22 -3.90
CA PRO A 723 -34.26 6.01 -4.29
C PRO A 723 -35.54 5.22 -3.99
N ALA A 724 -36.45 5.81 -3.21
CA ALA A 724 -37.75 5.21 -2.95
C ALA A 724 -38.72 5.49 -4.08
N ALA A 725 -39.51 4.50 -4.51
CA ALA A 725 -40.69 4.77 -5.33
C ALA A 725 -41.68 5.62 -4.54
N LYS A 726 -42.33 6.60 -5.18
CA LYS A 726 -43.24 7.55 -4.57
C LYS A 726 -44.26 6.84 -3.64
N GLU A 727 -44.38 7.35 -2.44
CA GLU A 727 -45.04 6.83 -1.25
C GLU A 727 -46.42 6.19 -1.42
N GLN A 728 -46.64 5.10 -0.68
CA GLN A 728 -47.87 4.82 0.05
C GLN A 728 -47.51 4.33 1.46
N VAL A 729 -48.22 4.89 2.47
CA VAL A 729 -47.92 4.89 3.91
C VAL A 729 -48.29 3.55 4.61
N PRO A 730 -47.61 3.19 5.71
CA PRO A 730 -47.69 1.90 6.40
C PRO A 730 -48.50 1.89 7.70
N PRO A 731 -48.67 0.76 8.38
CA PRO A 731 -48.90 0.79 9.82
C PRO A 731 -47.83 0.11 10.69
N ALA A 732 -47.64 0.78 11.74
CA ALA A 732 -47.10 0.63 13.09
C ALA A 732 -46.41 -0.66 13.62
N ALA A 733 -45.42 -0.36 14.45
CA ALA A 733 -44.47 -1.20 15.18
C ALA A 733 -45.09 -1.99 16.37
N ALA A 734 -44.39 -3.07 16.70
CA ALA A 734 -44.55 -3.74 18.00
C ALA A 734 -43.24 -3.69 18.80
N ALA A 735 -43.38 -3.41 20.07
CA ALA A 735 -42.32 -3.21 21.06
C ALA A 735 -41.68 -4.52 21.55
N MET A 736 -40.39 -4.46 21.90
CA MET A 736 -39.76 -5.51 22.72
C MET A 736 -39.29 -4.94 24.06
N GLU A 737 -39.62 -5.73 25.10
CA GLU A 737 -39.46 -5.47 26.52
C GLU A 737 -38.01 -5.44 27.02
N SER A 738 -37.78 -4.58 28.01
CA SER A 738 -36.50 -4.41 28.72
C SER A 738 -36.38 -5.37 29.92
N LYS A 739 -35.18 -5.85 30.20
CA LYS A 739 -34.79 -6.50 31.46
C LYS A 739 -33.77 -5.64 32.25
N PRO A 740 -33.80 -5.70 33.58
CA PRO A 740 -33.17 -4.70 34.41
C PRO A 740 -31.73 -4.99 34.83
N GLY A 741 -31.00 -3.91 34.95
CA GLY A 741 -29.94 -3.45 35.88
C GLY A 741 -28.78 -4.36 36.28
N VAL A 742 -27.58 -3.95 35.81
CA VAL A 742 -26.31 -4.26 36.45
C VAL A 742 -25.60 -2.93 36.78
N THR A 743 -25.26 -2.78 38.04
CA THR A 743 -24.54 -1.58 38.58
C THR A 743 -23.08 -1.54 38.11
N VAL A 744 -22.67 -0.39 37.57
CA VAL A 744 -21.33 -0.11 37.06
C VAL A 744 -20.53 0.65 38.07
N PRO A 745 -19.25 0.28 38.34
CA PRO A 745 -18.33 1.09 39.13
C PRO A 745 -17.41 1.95 38.24
N THR A 746 -17.18 3.19 38.69
CA THR A 746 -16.21 4.21 38.26
C THR A 746 -16.37 4.76 36.83
N ALA A 747 -16.49 6.11 36.75
CA ALA A 747 -16.76 6.86 35.54
C ALA A 747 -15.62 6.72 34.51
N ALA A 748 -15.93 6.03 33.40
CA ALA A 748 -15.09 6.06 32.19
C ALA A 748 -15.22 7.45 31.52
N PRO A 749 -14.19 7.97 30.83
CA PRO A 749 -14.30 9.21 30.06
C PRO A 749 -15.35 9.05 28.95
N VAL A 750 -16.19 10.07 28.78
CA VAL A 750 -17.27 10.09 27.78
C VAL A 750 -16.74 10.67 26.47
N TYR A 751 -17.03 10.01 25.37
CA TYR A 751 -16.75 10.47 24.01
C TYR A 751 -18.06 10.62 23.23
N ASP A 752 -18.55 11.86 23.13
CA ASP A 752 -19.80 12.17 22.46
C ASP A 752 -19.61 12.20 20.94
N LEU A 753 -20.26 11.29 20.24
CA LEU A 753 -20.27 11.17 18.79
C LEU A 753 -21.67 11.30 18.19
N ARG A 754 -22.60 11.87 18.93
CA ARG A 754 -23.95 12.18 18.41
C ARG A 754 -23.85 13.22 17.31
N GLY A 755 -24.65 13.08 16.26
CA GLY A 755 -24.59 13.89 15.05
C GLY A 755 -23.42 13.52 14.10
N VAL A 756 -22.57 12.55 14.44
CA VAL A 756 -21.49 12.08 13.58
C VAL A 756 -21.96 10.90 12.76
N ALA A 757 -21.99 11.06 11.42
CA ALA A 757 -22.44 10.03 10.50
C ALA A 757 -21.50 8.79 10.48
N CYS A 758 -22.06 7.59 10.25
CA CYS A 758 -21.27 6.40 9.92
C CYS A 758 -20.62 6.56 8.53
N PRO A 759 -19.35 6.14 8.31
CA PRO A 759 -18.46 5.41 9.22
C PRO A 759 -17.56 6.29 10.09
N LEU A 760 -17.73 7.62 10.07
CA LEU A 760 -16.82 8.56 10.73
C LEU A 760 -16.82 8.37 12.26
N ASN A 761 -17.96 8.04 12.85
CA ASN A 761 -18.08 7.73 14.28
C ASN A 761 -17.24 6.50 14.67
N TYR A 762 -17.21 5.43 13.87
CA TYR A 762 -16.33 4.28 14.12
C TYR A 762 -14.85 4.64 13.98
N VAL A 763 -14.48 5.40 12.93
CA VAL A 763 -13.09 5.86 12.73
C VAL A 763 -12.62 6.71 13.90
N LYS A 764 -13.44 7.68 14.34
CA LYS A 764 -13.16 8.51 15.52
C LYS A 764 -13.03 7.66 16.79
N THR A 765 -13.93 6.70 16.99
CA THR A 765 -13.85 5.75 18.12
C THR A 765 -12.56 4.95 18.11
N LYS A 766 -12.18 4.40 16.96
CA LYS A 766 -10.97 3.60 16.81
C LYS A 766 -9.72 4.41 17.11
N LEU A 767 -9.62 5.61 16.55
CA LEU A 767 -8.51 6.53 16.84
C LEU A 767 -8.45 6.88 18.34
N LYS A 768 -9.61 7.06 18.98
CA LYS A 768 -9.68 7.31 20.41
C LYS A 768 -9.17 6.14 21.22
N LEU A 769 -9.55 4.92 20.87
CA LEU A 769 -9.05 3.70 21.50
C LEU A 769 -7.55 3.47 21.27
N GLU A 770 -7.02 3.82 20.09
CA GLU A 770 -5.59 3.73 19.81
C GLU A 770 -4.74 4.62 20.73
N MET A 771 -5.32 5.70 21.26
CA MET A 771 -4.66 6.61 22.22
C MET A 771 -4.70 6.15 23.69
N MET A 772 -5.48 5.12 23.98
CA MET A 772 -5.65 4.58 25.35
C MET A 772 -4.69 3.40 25.57
N ASP A 773 -4.47 3.04 26.83
CA ASP A 773 -3.72 1.84 27.18
C ASP A 773 -4.66 0.61 27.26
N ALA A 774 -4.12 -0.61 27.07
CA ALA A 774 -4.92 -1.83 27.16
C ALA A 774 -5.53 -1.98 28.57
N GLY A 775 -6.81 -2.32 28.65
CA GLY A 775 -7.59 -2.39 29.87
C GLY A 775 -8.31 -1.07 30.27
N GLU A 776 -8.03 0.04 29.59
CA GLU A 776 -8.77 1.28 29.81
C GLU A 776 -10.15 1.21 29.16
N ARG A 777 -11.12 1.92 29.78
CA ARG A 777 -12.52 1.94 29.32
C ARG A 777 -12.90 3.33 28.81
N LEU A 778 -13.74 3.34 27.74
CA LEU A 778 -14.29 4.52 27.10
C LEU A 778 -15.80 4.40 26.99
N GLU A 779 -16.54 5.39 27.46
CA GLU A 779 -17.95 5.51 27.20
C GLU A 779 -18.18 6.33 25.93
N ILE A 780 -18.98 5.84 24.99
CA ILE A 780 -19.23 6.48 23.69
C ILE A 780 -20.72 6.69 23.53
N TRP A 781 -21.11 7.91 23.15
CA TRP A 781 -22.48 8.26 22.84
C TRP A 781 -22.71 8.30 21.35
N LEU A 782 -23.76 7.62 20.88
CA LEU A 782 -24.07 7.42 19.48
C LEU A 782 -25.55 7.69 19.20
N ASP A 783 -25.83 8.10 17.96
CA ASP A 783 -27.22 8.20 17.51
C ASP A 783 -27.85 6.82 17.32
N ALA A 784 -29.18 6.78 17.38
CA ALA A 784 -29.97 5.64 16.98
C ALA A 784 -29.75 5.29 15.50
N GLY A 785 -30.04 4.06 15.11
CA GLY A 785 -29.91 3.58 13.73
C GLY A 785 -28.56 2.93 13.45
N GLU A 786 -27.83 3.37 12.42
CA GLU A 786 -26.56 2.76 11.99
C GLU A 786 -25.43 2.91 13.00
N PRO A 787 -25.23 4.09 13.63
CA PRO A 787 -24.14 4.26 14.57
C PRO A 787 -24.12 3.23 15.69
N ILE A 788 -25.24 3.04 16.36
CA ILE A 788 -25.34 2.10 17.49
C ILE A 788 -25.28 0.62 17.07
N LYS A 789 -25.54 0.31 15.80
CA LYS A 789 -25.41 -1.06 15.26
C LYS A 789 -23.98 -1.35 14.81
N ASN A 790 -23.39 -0.42 14.07
CA ASN A 790 -22.13 -0.66 13.36
C ASN A 790 -20.90 -0.43 14.24
N VAL A 791 -20.90 0.60 15.09
CA VAL A 791 -19.75 0.92 15.94
C VAL A 791 -19.44 -0.21 16.93
N PRO A 792 -20.40 -0.71 17.75
CA PRO A 792 -20.12 -1.83 18.66
C PRO A 792 -19.67 -3.10 17.95
N MET A 793 -20.30 -3.42 16.81
CA MET A 793 -19.93 -4.58 16.02
C MET A 793 -18.52 -4.49 15.47
N SER A 794 -18.13 -3.32 14.93
CA SER A 794 -16.80 -3.09 14.40
C SER A 794 -15.74 -3.13 15.50
N LEU A 795 -16.02 -2.59 16.67
CA LEU A 795 -15.11 -2.63 17.82
C LEU A 795 -14.91 -4.05 18.37
N LYS A 796 -15.98 -4.86 18.44
CA LYS A 796 -15.86 -6.28 18.76
C LYS A 796 -15.01 -7.04 17.73
N ASN A 797 -15.18 -6.72 16.45
CA ASN A 797 -14.38 -7.31 15.37
C ASN A 797 -12.91 -6.90 15.43
N ASP A 798 -12.60 -5.72 15.97
CA ASP A 798 -11.24 -5.27 16.23
C ASP A 798 -10.61 -5.93 17.47
N GLY A 799 -11.41 -6.68 18.23
CA GLY A 799 -10.97 -7.42 19.41
C GLY A 799 -11.25 -6.72 20.74
N HIS A 800 -11.90 -5.56 20.73
CA HIS A 800 -12.26 -4.83 21.95
C HIS A 800 -13.51 -5.42 22.62
N VAL A 801 -13.65 -5.21 23.94
CA VAL A 801 -14.77 -5.71 24.73
C VAL A 801 -15.80 -4.60 24.94
N ILE A 802 -17.05 -4.89 24.62
CA ILE A 802 -18.19 -4.01 24.91
C ILE A 802 -18.89 -4.50 26.17
N HIS A 803 -18.80 -3.70 27.24
CA HIS A 803 -19.40 -4.02 28.56
C HIS A 803 -20.85 -3.56 28.68
N LEU A 804 -21.21 -2.47 28.01
CA LEU A 804 -22.52 -1.85 28.10
C LEU A 804 -22.95 -1.35 26.74
N GLN A 805 -24.25 -1.51 26.43
CA GLN A 805 -24.91 -0.87 25.29
C GLN A 805 -26.36 -0.61 25.67
N GLU A 806 -26.72 0.64 25.92
CA GLU A 806 -28.08 1.00 26.37
C GLU A 806 -28.53 2.36 25.83
N ALA A 807 -29.83 2.63 25.87
CA ALA A 807 -30.39 3.91 25.48
C ALA A 807 -30.12 4.99 26.53
N LEU A 808 -29.81 6.20 26.12
CA LEU A 808 -29.63 7.36 27.01
C LEU A 808 -30.96 7.96 27.46
N GLU A 809 -32.02 7.78 26.68
CA GLU A 809 -33.34 8.39 26.89
C GLU A 809 -34.46 7.38 26.61
N PRO A 810 -35.64 7.49 27.27
CA PRO A 810 -36.75 6.55 27.08
C PRO A 810 -37.27 6.44 25.63
N GLU A 811 -37.10 7.50 24.80
CA GLU A 811 -37.52 7.52 23.39
C GLU A 811 -36.38 7.12 22.41
N ALA A 812 -35.25 6.64 22.93
CA ALA A 812 -34.17 5.99 22.20
C ALA A 812 -33.63 6.74 20.95
N ALA A 813 -33.53 8.08 21.00
CA ALA A 813 -32.83 8.84 19.97
C ALA A 813 -31.30 8.68 20.04
N HIS A 814 -30.77 8.42 21.25
CA HIS A 814 -29.34 8.28 21.50
C HIS A 814 -29.04 7.09 22.39
N TYR A 815 -27.83 6.54 22.22
CA TYR A 815 -27.34 5.37 22.92
C TYR A 815 -25.94 5.60 23.49
N ARG A 816 -25.61 4.91 24.58
CA ARG A 816 -24.23 4.82 25.07
C ARG A 816 -23.70 3.41 25.02
N ILE A 817 -22.44 3.27 24.73
CA ILE A 817 -21.69 2.02 24.82
C ILE A 817 -20.47 2.21 25.70
N LEU A 818 -20.09 1.20 26.48
CA LEU A 818 -18.86 1.18 27.26
C LEU A 818 -17.93 0.15 26.66
N VAL A 819 -16.80 0.62 26.17
CA VAL A 819 -15.78 -0.16 25.46
C VAL A 819 -14.53 -0.28 26.31
N GLU A 820 -13.97 -1.47 26.44
CA GLU A 820 -12.65 -1.71 27.03
C GLU A 820 -11.66 -2.01 25.91
N LYS A 821 -10.54 -1.28 25.88
CA LYS A 821 -9.47 -1.52 24.92
C LYS A 821 -8.74 -2.81 25.25
N MET A 822 -8.64 -3.71 24.29
CA MET A 822 -7.79 -4.90 24.36
C MET A 822 -6.47 -4.65 23.59
N GLU A 823 -5.48 -5.52 23.80
CA GLU A 823 -4.14 -5.41 23.15
C GLU A 823 -4.18 -5.40 21.61
#